data_e0b36ef7d59856cab212fdfc7415ecac
#
_entry.id   e0b36ef7d59856cab212fdfc7415ecac
#
_cell.length_a   1.000
_cell.length_b   1.000
_cell.length_c   1.000
_cell.angle_alpha   90.00
_cell.angle_beta   90.00
_cell.angle_gamma   90.00
#
_symmetry.space_group_name_H-M   'P 1'
#
loop_
_entity.id
_entity.type
_entity.pdbx_description
1 polymer ?
#
loop_
_entity_poly.entity_id
_entity_poly.type
_entity_poly.pdbx_seq_one_letter_code
_entity_poly.pdbx_strand_id
1 'polypeptide(L)'
;MKRMKKRRLLSLLLAAVMAAGLAGCVPGQIANLLLSAGSRTAQDKLSETAEQKTDQPDETAQPSAPQAAEPAPLPAAATLPGLLGELPVLYDETLTPSVPAFTVESDFSNVINAGDMDYWPQEARDKLLQNGFLVVPGTGDEFFSRYEMNRYGYIPNFITVDSSLHTYHLYFLYLQKQTERNELGPALLELSRTMQQTAQAQLDALAGTEWENAARRTLAFFTVGLCLQDPAAAVPEAVAEPVAAELALIEAADTTAASPVMNLGGDPAAALMEDYTQYIPRSYYAGEESLERYFRAMMWYGRLTFRAADEDASRSALLACLALQTAGGARETWERLYAVTSFFAGASDDACFADYAPVIEQAYGGWPEAAALPQQPDAFAAYTAALAELAPGAVNSMPVFEWEDRDAATAGFRFMGQRFTLDAAVFQQLIYRDVEQAADGSRRMLPEALDLPAALGSDTALAILNEQGEDKYPNYGEQMETVRAQLDSAPAATWTASLYAAWLDTLRPLLQPKGEGWPQYMQTEAWAKRSLASFLGSWAELKHDTALYAKQVYGEMGGGPIDAEDDRGYVEAEPAVFGKLAALCQATAEGLDALGLLSEADAENLGRLYTLNEQLMTIAEKELRGELPTDEEFELIRSYGGQLEHFWTQTVQDEEAGIYTPQQMPAALVADIATDPNGTVRQVGTGVGTIYVLVEVDGSIRLASGTVFDFYQLDVPSSERMTDQDWWALLSGYEQGEDGQYHSTRPDQPAWTDAYTGALY
;
A
#
# COMPACT_ATOMS: atom_id res chain seq x y z
N MET A 1 -22.04 19.06 30.77
CA MET A 1 -23.33 19.44 30.17
C MET A 1 -23.33 20.74 29.31
N LYS A 2 -22.57 21.79 29.58
CA LYS A 2 -22.51 22.98 28.71
C LYS A 2 -21.59 22.83 27.49
N ARG A 3 -20.53 22.02 27.52
CA ARG A 3 -19.64 21.71 26.37
C ARG A 3 -20.28 20.74 25.39
N MET A 4 -20.98 19.71 25.87
CA MET A 4 -21.71 18.79 24.98
C MET A 4 -22.83 19.46 24.16
N LYS A 5 -23.51 20.51 24.73
CA LYS A 5 -24.51 21.25 23.96
C LYS A 5 -23.92 22.16 22.87
N LYS A 6 -22.65 22.63 23.03
CA LYS A 6 -21.97 23.39 21.97
C LYS A 6 -21.47 22.48 20.85
N ARG A 7 -20.98 21.27 21.15
CA ARG A 7 -20.57 20.30 20.10
C ARG A 7 -21.77 19.81 19.27
N ARG A 8 -22.92 19.51 19.92
CA ARG A 8 -24.15 19.15 19.18
C ARG A 8 -24.74 20.31 18.38
N LEU A 9 -24.51 21.58 18.75
CA LEU A 9 -24.93 22.71 17.95
C LEU A 9 -23.98 22.98 16.78
N LEU A 10 -22.68 22.69 16.93
CA LEU A 10 -21.70 22.82 15.84
C LEU A 10 -21.85 21.73 14.80
N SER A 11 -22.07 20.47 15.23
CA SER A 11 -22.37 19.36 14.31
C SER A 11 -23.70 19.53 13.58
N LEU A 12 -24.72 20.10 14.24
CA LEU A 12 -25.99 20.44 13.58
C LEU A 12 -25.86 21.65 12.63
N LEU A 13 -24.92 22.58 12.86
CA LEU A 13 -24.64 23.68 11.92
C LEU A 13 -23.78 23.21 10.74
N LEU A 14 -22.81 22.33 10.97
CA LEU A 14 -22.04 21.68 9.87
C LEU A 14 -22.95 20.79 9.03
N ALA A 15 -23.81 20.00 9.63
CA ALA A 15 -24.81 19.19 8.91
C ALA A 15 -25.82 20.04 8.13
N ALA A 16 -26.18 21.23 8.66
CA ALA A 16 -27.07 22.14 7.95
C ALA A 16 -26.38 22.89 6.80
N VAL A 17 -25.07 23.16 6.90
CA VAL A 17 -24.26 23.74 5.81
C VAL A 17 -23.97 22.70 4.74
N MET A 18 -23.69 21.44 5.13
CA MET A 18 -23.53 20.33 4.20
C MET A 18 -24.86 19.93 3.54
N ALA A 19 -25.98 19.89 4.28
CA ALA A 19 -27.31 19.61 3.69
C ALA A 19 -27.81 20.71 2.75
N ALA A 20 -27.35 21.95 2.89
CA ALA A 20 -27.65 23.03 1.93
C ALA A 20 -26.69 23.01 0.72
N GLY A 21 -25.48 22.40 0.82
CA GLY A 21 -24.53 22.18 -0.27
C GLY A 21 -24.80 20.89 -1.06
N LEU A 22 -25.30 19.85 -0.39
CA LEU A 22 -25.50 18.51 -0.97
C LEU A 22 -26.81 18.34 -1.78
N ALA A 23 -27.71 19.31 -1.77
CA ALA A 23 -28.91 19.29 -2.66
C ALA A 23 -28.53 19.46 -4.16
N GLY A 24 -27.26 19.54 -4.52
CA GLY A 24 -26.77 19.71 -5.89
C GLY A 24 -25.43 19.00 -6.21
N CYS A 25 -24.81 18.27 -5.28
CA CYS A 25 -23.53 17.58 -5.53
C CYS A 25 -23.76 16.10 -5.84
N VAL A 26 -23.81 15.79 -7.12
CA VAL A 26 -23.66 14.43 -7.67
C VAL A 26 -22.23 13.93 -7.35
N PRO A 27 -22.00 12.62 -7.11
CA PRO A 27 -20.66 12.02 -6.90
C PRO A 27 -19.59 12.42 -7.92
N GLY A 28 -19.97 12.77 -9.13
CA GLY A 28 -19.10 13.32 -10.17
C GLY A 28 -18.37 14.63 -9.83
N GLN A 29 -18.70 15.31 -8.73
CA GLN A 29 -17.97 16.54 -8.37
C GLN A 29 -16.67 16.28 -7.60
N ILE A 30 -16.55 15.17 -6.89
CA ILE A 30 -15.29 14.79 -6.24
C ILE A 30 -14.32 14.27 -7.31
N ALA A 31 -14.81 13.44 -8.23
CA ALA A 31 -14.04 13.01 -9.40
C ALA A 31 -13.64 14.20 -10.29
N ASN A 32 -14.56 15.13 -10.55
CA ASN A 32 -14.25 16.36 -11.31
C ASN A 32 -13.22 17.27 -10.60
N LEU A 33 -13.10 17.24 -9.28
CA LEU A 33 -12.05 17.95 -8.56
C LEU A 33 -10.68 17.27 -8.75
N LEU A 34 -10.66 15.95 -8.76
CA LEU A 34 -9.47 15.15 -9.06
C LEU A 34 -9.05 15.29 -10.53
N LEU A 35 -10.03 15.28 -11.43
CA LEU A 35 -9.82 15.38 -12.88
C LEU A 35 -9.39 16.81 -13.30
N SER A 36 -9.85 17.86 -12.60
CA SER A 36 -9.48 19.25 -12.92
C SER A 36 -8.07 19.65 -12.45
N ALA A 37 -7.44 18.90 -11.58
CA ALA A 37 -6.08 19.16 -11.12
C ALA A 37 -5.02 18.72 -12.13
N GLY A 38 -5.24 17.58 -12.82
CA GLY A 38 -4.36 17.14 -13.92
C GLY A 38 -4.38 18.10 -15.12
N SER A 39 -5.55 18.67 -15.45
CA SER A 39 -5.69 19.54 -16.62
C SER A 39 -4.99 20.92 -16.48
N ARG A 40 -4.74 21.40 -15.25
CA ARG A 40 -4.08 22.71 -15.05
C ARG A 40 -2.59 22.68 -15.39
N THR A 41 -1.92 21.53 -15.22
CA THR A 41 -0.51 21.37 -15.56
C THR A 41 -0.26 21.38 -17.07
N ALA A 42 -1.18 20.84 -17.86
CA ALA A 42 -1.06 20.85 -19.31
C ALA A 42 -1.29 22.26 -19.90
N GLN A 43 -2.21 23.02 -19.32
CA GLN A 43 -2.58 24.36 -19.80
C GLN A 43 -1.51 25.42 -19.51
N ASP A 44 -0.82 25.31 -18.34
CA ASP A 44 0.25 26.25 -17.98
C ASP A 44 1.53 26.03 -18.82
N LYS A 45 1.84 24.79 -19.21
CA LYS A 45 2.99 24.50 -20.10
C LYS A 45 2.79 24.95 -21.53
N LEU A 46 1.55 24.95 -22.04
CA LEU A 46 1.24 25.44 -23.39
C LEU A 46 1.39 26.95 -23.54
N SER A 47 1.27 27.73 -22.46
CA SER A 47 1.44 29.21 -22.48
C SER A 47 2.90 29.66 -22.42
N GLU A 48 3.81 28.87 -21.83
CA GLU A 48 5.24 29.21 -21.73
C GLU A 48 6.03 28.94 -23.01
N THR A 49 5.62 27.93 -23.81
CA THR A 49 6.35 27.52 -25.02
C THR A 49 6.18 28.47 -26.21
N ALA A 50 5.22 29.40 -26.15
CA ALA A 50 4.95 30.35 -27.26
C ALA A 50 5.88 31.57 -27.30
N GLU A 51 6.69 31.84 -26.28
CA GLU A 51 7.51 33.08 -26.20
C GLU A 51 9.03 32.91 -26.43
N GLN A 52 9.55 31.69 -26.71
CA GLN A 52 10.99 31.51 -26.92
C GLN A 52 11.36 30.78 -28.21
N LYS A 53 11.28 31.45 -29.34
CA LYS A 53 12.02 31.07 -30.58
C LYS A 53 12.40 32.28 -31.41
N THR A 54 13.56 32.82 -31.15
CA THR A 54 14.45 33.42 -32.17
C THR A 54 15.88 33.37 -31.63
N ASP A 55 16.73 32.49 -32.13
CA ASP A 55 18.02 32.84 -32.73
C ASP A 55 18.76 31.63 -33.32
N GLN A 56 19.62 31.93 -34.31
CA GLN A 56 20.24 31.06 -35.31
C GLN A 56 21.47 30.29 -34.80
N PRO A 57 21.95 29.26 -35.58
CA PRO A 57 22.91 28.24 -35.12
C PRO A 57 24.35 28.66 -35.29
N ASP A 58 25.23 28.17 -34.41
CA ASP A 58 26.68 28.13 -34.66
C ASP A 58 27.20 26.69 -34.52
N GLU A 59 28.18 26.38 -35.37
CA GLU A 59 28.70 25.05 -35.65
C GLU A 59 29.78 24.62 -34.66
N THR A 60 29.94 23.30 -34.54
CA THR A 60 31.04 22.52 -33.92
C THR A 60 30.95 22.20 -32.43
N ALA A 61 30.43 21.00 -32.14
CA ALA A 61 30.79 20.27 -30.92
C ALA A 61 30.92 18.76 -31.20
N GLN A 62 32.01 18.18 -30.72
CA GLN A 62 32.25 16.74 -30.66
C GLN A 62 31.20 16.03 -29.79
N PRO A 63 30.92 14.75 -30.01
CA PRO A 63 29.97 14.03 -29.15
C PRO A 63 30.53 13.90 -27.75
N SER A 64 29.92 14.62 -26.80
CA SER A 64 30.08 14.40 -25.38
C SER A 64 29.37 13.11 -24.98
N ALA A 65 29.95 12.40 -24.02
CA ALA A 65 29.33 11.24 -23.37
C ALA A 65 27.89 11.55 -22.91
N PRO A 66 26.98 10.57 -22.86
CA PRO A 66 25.64 10.80 -22.39
C PRO A 66 25.69 11.35 -20.97
N GLN A 67 25.22 12.59 -20.81
CA GLN A 67 24.99 13.18 -19.51
C GLN A 67 23.91 12.33 -18.81
N ALA A 68 24.17 11.90 -17.60
CA ALA A 68 23.17 11.26 -16.76
C ALA A 68 21.90 12.16 -16.77
N ALA A 69 20.76 11.56 -17.07
CA ALA A 69 19.49 12.27 -17.01
C ALA A 69 19.32 12.75 -15.56
N GLU A 70 18.96 14.02 -15.37
CA GLU A 70 18.54 14.50 -14.05
C GLU A 70 17.43 13.57 -13.57
N PRO A 71 17.49 13.08 -12.32
CA PRO A 71 16.45 12.21 -11.76
C PRO A 71 15.10 12.93 -11.90
N ALA A 72 14.13 12.25 -12.48
CA ALA A 72 12.77 12.78 -12.53
C ALA A 72 12.35 13.10 -11.08
N PRO A 73 11.82 14.30 -10.80
CA PRO A 73 11.28 14.57 -9.47
C PRO A 73 10.25 13.48 -9.18
N LEU A 74 10.16 13.05 -7.90
CA LEU A 74 8.99 12.28 -7.46
C LEU A 74 7.78 12.99 -8.03
N PRO A 75 6.88 12.30 -8.76
CA PRO A 75 5.75 12.98 -9.36
C PRO A 75 5.12 13.77 -8.25
N ALA A 76 4.97 15.05 -8.48
CA ALA A 76 4.41 15.89 -7.46
C ALA A 76 3.03 15.32 -7.14
N ALA A 77 2.93 14.51 -6.10
CA ALA A 77 1.67 14.26 -5.40
C ALA A 77 1.00 15.60 -5.03
N ALA A 78 1.78 16.67 -5.13
CA ALA A 78 1.42 18.08 -5.04
C ALA A 78 0.33 18.55 -6.00
N THR A 79 -0.10 17.77 -6.96
CA THR A 79 -1.18 18.20 -7.88
C THR A 79 -2.54 17.58 -7.56
N LEU A 80 -2.60 16.58 -6.70
CA LEU A 80 -3.87 16.09 -6.18
C LEU A 80 -4.16 16.80 -4.86
N PRO A 81 -5.29 17.49 -4.70
CA PRO A 81 -5.74 17.92 -3.37
C PRO A 81 -5.79 16.67 -2.51
N GLY A 82 -5.22 16.73 -1.29
CA GLY A 82 -5.30 15.63 -0.34
C GLY A 82 -6.74 15.17 -0.23
N LEU A 83 -7.04 13.92 -0.58
CA LEU A 83 -8.40 13.37 -0.56
C LEU A 83 -8.96 13.33 0.85
N LEU A 84 -8.08 13.23 1.84
CA LEU A 84 -8.43 13.17 3.26
C LEU A 84 -8.53 14.56 3.91
N GLY A 85 -8.20 15.63 3.19
CA GLY A 85 -8.09 16.97 3.78
C GLY A 85 -6.88 17.07 4.73
N GLU A 86 -6.92 18.02 5.66
CA GLU A 86 -5.90 18.20 6.69
C GLU A 86 -6.23 17.32 7.90
N LEU A 87 -5.36 16.35 8.21
CA LEU A 87 -5.53 15.49 9.37
C LEU A 87 -5.18 16.25 10.67
N PRO A 88 -5.97 16.09 11.75
CA PRO A 88 -5.69 16.75 13.02
C PRO A 88 -4.45 16.14 13.69
N VAL A 89 -3.57 16.99 14.21
CA VAL A 89 -2.53 16.58 15.16
C VAL A 89 -3.17 16.45 16.53
N LEU A 90 -3.24 15.24 17.06
CA LEU A 90 -3.91 14.92 18.32
C LEU A 90 -2.94 14.85 19.51
N TYR A 91 -1.68 14.51 19.27
CA TYR A 91 -0.62 14.39 20.29
C TYR A 91 0.07 15.71 20.55
N ASP A 92 0.73 15.83 21.71
CA ASP A 92 1.47 17.03 22.14
C ASP A 92 2.85 17.07 21.47
N GLU A 93 2.98 17.76 20.33
CA GLU A 93 4.26 17.96 19.61
C GLU A 93 5.31 18.69 20.43
N THR A 94 4.94 19.35 21.54
CA THR A 94 5.85 20.10 22.41
C THR A 94 6.33 19.30 23.60
N LEU A 95 5.84 18.06 23.75
CA LEU A 95 6.19 17.20 24.87
C LEU A 95 7.69 16.93 24.92
N THR A 96 8.29 17.20 26.07
CA THR A 96 9.69 16.86 26.33
C THR A 96 9.72 15.66 27.26
N PRO A 97 10.20 14.49 26.80
CA PRO A 97 10.30 13.29 27.63
C PRO A 97 11.13 13.50 28.88
N SER A 98 10.69 12.90 29.99
CA SER A 98 11.35 13.03 31.29
C SER A 98 11.23 11.76 32.14
N VAL A 99 11.23 10.59 31.51
CA VAL A 99 11.14 9.28 32.16
C VAL A 99 12.36 9.07 33.06
N PRO A 100 12.19 8.76 34.35
CA PRO A 100 13.30 8.49 35.24
C PRO A 100 14.08 7.23 34.83
N ALA A 101 15.40 7.29 34.88
CA ALA A 101 16.23 6.12 34.68
C ALA A 101 16.18 5.21 35.90
N PHE A 102 16.16 3.89 35.67
CA PHE A 102 16.24 2.87 36.72
C PHE A 102 17.36 1.87 36.44
N THR A 103 17.76 1.10 37.45
CA THR A 103 18.83 0.08 37.33
C THR A 103 18.26 -1.29 37.63
N VAL A 104 18.51 -2.25 36.74
CA VAL A 104 18.18 -3.65 36.92
C VAL A 104 19.40 -4.38 37.46
N GLU A 105 19.24 -5.15 38.54
CA GLU A 105 20.32 -5.99 39.08
C GLU A 105 20.60 -7.16 38.12
N SER A 106 21.87 -7.57 38.03
CA SER A 106 22.29 -8.59 37.04
C SER A 106 21.67 -9.98 37.26
N ASP A 107 21.14 -10.23 38.45
CA ASP A 107 20.38 -11.45 38.80
C ASP A 107 18.86 -11.24 38.77
N PHE A 108 18.38 -10.08 38.33
CA PHE A 108 16.98 -9.66 38.33
C PHE A 108 16.31 -9.63 39.69
N SER A 109 17.07 -9.63 40.81
CA SER A 109 16.53 -9.71 42.19
C SER A 109 15.66 -8.52 42.57
N ASN A 110 15.72 -7.41 41.80
CA ASN A 110 14.86 -6.22 41.99
C ASN A 110 13.72 -6.13 40.96
N VAL A 111 13.46 -7.20 40.20
CA VAL A 111 12.29 -7.33 39.32
C VAL A 111 11.21 -8.15 40.00
N ILE A 112 10.02 -7.61 40.17
CA ILE A 112 8.99 -8.21 41.05
C ILE A 112 8.45 -9.55 40.54
N ASN A 113 8.44 -9.79 39.23
CA ASN A 113 8.01 -11.03 38.59
C ASN A 113 9.18 -11.78 37.88
N ALA A 114 10.39 -11.72 38.47
CA ALA A 114 11.59 -12.35 37.92
C ALA A 114 11.50 -13.88 37.80
N GLY A 115 10.62 -14.53 38.56
CA GLY A 115 10.43 -15.99 38.55
C GLY A 115 10.11 -16.56 37.16
N ASP A 116 9.50 -15.77 36.29
CA ASP A 116 9.21 -16.15 34.92
C ASP A 116 10.49 -16.37 34.08
N MET A 117 11.60 -15.73 34.47
CA MET A 117 12.91 -15.83 33.78
C MET A 117 13.83 -16.93 34.29
N ASP A 118 13.43 -17.68 35.33
CA ASP A 118 14.32 -18.69 35.97
C ASP A 118 14.75 -19.80 34.99
N TYR A 119 13.94 -20.08 33.99
CA TYR A 119 14.19 -21.13 32.98
C TYR A 119 14.74 -20.60 31.66
N TRP A 120 14.93 -19.28 31.52
CA TRP A 120 15.44 -18.70 30.28
C TRP A 120 16.92 -18.99 30.09
N PRO A 121 17.37 -19.26 28.83
CA PRO A 121 18.78 -19.35 28.52
C PRO A 121 19.56 -18.10 28.94
N GLN A 122 20.82 -18.28 29.29
CA GLN A 122 21.68 -17.18 29.75
C GLN A 122 21.81 -16.09 28.68
N GLU A 123 21.87 -16.47 27.41
CA GLU A 123 21.97 -15.55 26.28
C GLU A 123 20.74 -14.62 26.19
N ALA A 124 19.55 -15.16 26.38
CA ALA A 124 18.30 -14.36 26.40
C ALA A 124 18.29 -13.39 27.59
N ARG A 125 18.73 -13.84 28.78
CA ARG A 125 18.84 -12.99 29.98
C ARG A 125 19.88 -11.88 29.78
N ASP A 126 21.04 -12.20 29.21
CA ASP A 126 22.09 -11.22 28.95
C ASP A 126 21.61 -10.14 27.94
N LYS A 127 20.90 -10.57 26.91
CA LYS A 127 20.34 -9.68 25.90
C LYS A 127 19.24 -8.76 26.49
N LEU A 128 18.35 -9.31 27.34
CA LEU A 128 17.35 -8.53 28.07
C LEU A 128 18.01 -7.48 28.99
N LEU A 129 19.08 -7.85 29.72
CA LEU A 129 19.83 -6.89 30.56
C LEU A 129 20.52 -5.80 29.73
N GLN A 130 21.10 -6.19 28.59
CA GLN A 130 21.83 -5.27 27.71
C GLN A 130 20.91 -4.23 27.07
N ASN A 131 19.76 -4.68 26.54
CA ASN A 131 18.88 -3.85 25.75
C ASN A 131 17.72 -3.24 26.56
N GLY A 132 17.37 -3.81 27.73
CA GLY A 132 16.16 -3.54 28.48
C GLY A 132 14.93 -4.24 27.90
N PHE A 133 15.07 -4.97 26.80
CA PHE A 133 14.02 -5.76 26.14
C PHE A 133 14.59 -6.94 25.35
N LEU A 134 13.72 -7.88 24.99
CA LEU A 134 13.99 -9.05 24.17
C LEU A 134 12.76 -9.37 23.32
N VAL A 135 12.94 -9.72 22.05
CA VAL A 135 11.89 -10.28 21.19
C VAL A 135 12.11 -11.75 20.96
N VAL A 136 11.06 -12.55 21.07
CA VAL A 136 11.05 -13.98 20.75
C VAL A 136 10.17 -14.21 19.54
N PRO A 137 10.75 -14.52 18.38
CA PRO A 137 10.01 -14.66 17.12
C PRO A 137 9.10 -15.89 17.11
N GLY A 138 8.03 -15.82 16.31
CA GLY A 138 7.17 -16.95 15.96
C GLY A 138 6.41 -17.55 17.12
N THR A 139 5.97 -16.74 18.07
CA THR A 139 5.32 -17.20 19.30
C THR A 139 3.80 -17.02 19.30
N GLY A 140 3.23 -16.43 18.24
CA GLY A 140 1.80 -16.17 18.15
C GLY A 140 1.24 -16.39 16.75
N ASP A 141 -0.06 -16.65 16.68
CA ASP A 141 -0.82 -16.69 15.44
C ASP A 141 -1.56 -15.35 15.22
N GLU A 142 -1.83 -14.60 16.30
CA GLU A 142 -2.57 -13.35 16.27
C GLU A 142 -2.13 -12.42 17.42
N PHE A 143 -2.22 -11.09 17.21
CA PHE A 143 -1.73 -10.08 18.15
C PHE A 143 -2.50 -10.06 19.48
N PHE A 144 -3.82 -10.18 19.49
CA PHE A 144 -4.59 -10.14 20.73
C PHE A 144 -4.32 -11.31 21.68
N SER A 145 -3.91 -12.47 21.15
CA SER A 145 -3.80 -13.72 21.89
C SER A 145 -2.86 -13.62 23.11
N ARG A 146 -1.73 -12.90 22.96
CA ARG A 146 -0.77 -12.71 24.04
C ARG A 146 -1.34 -11.84 25.17
N TYR A 147 -2.03 -10.76 24.83
CA TYR A 147 -2.62 -9.85 25.82
C TYR A 147 -3.74 -10.53 26.63
N GLU A 148 -4.54 -11.38 25.99
CA GLU A 148 -5.54 -12.19 26.69
C GLU A 148 -4.88 -13.24 27.61
N MET A 149 -3.83 -13.92 27.17
CA MET A 149 -3.07 -14.81 28.04
C MET A 149 -2.48 -14.06 29.25
N ASN A 150 -1.91 -12.88 29.04
CA ASN A 150 -1.36 -12.05 30.11
C ASN A 150 -2.44 -11.65 31.12
N ARG A 151 -3.63 -11.23 30.66
CA ARG A 151 -4.77 -10.87 31.50
C ARG A 151 -5.16 -11.98 32.44
N TYR A 152 -5.24 -13.21 31.96
CA TYR A 152 -5.60 -14.38 32.80
C TYR A 152 -4.43 -14.90 33.63
N GLY A 153 -3.20 -14.63 33.22
CA GLY A 153 -1.97 -14.99 33.93
C GLY A 153 -1.48 -13.95 34.92
N TYR A 154 -2.16 -12.78 35.05
CA TYR A 154 -1.68 -11.63 35.81
C TYR A 154 -0.27 -11.18 35.44
N ILE A 155 0.05 -11.25 34.14
CA ILE A 155 1.32 -10.78 33.59
C ILE A 155 1.11 -9.33 33.13
N PRO A 156 2.01 -8.39 33.47
CA PRO A 156 1.90 -7.02 33.01
C PRO A 156 1.91 -6.94 31.48
N ASN A 157 0.92 -6.29 30.89
CA ASN A 157 0.86 -6.01 29.46
C ASN A 157 1.85 -4.91 29.10
N PHE A 158 2.59 -5.12 28.00
CA PHE A 158 3.29 -4.08 27.26
C PHE A 158 2.54 -3.84 25.95
N ILE A 159 1.73 -2.78 25.90
CA ILE A 159 0.95 -2.46 24.71
C ILE A 159 1.87 -1.86 23.65
N THR A 160 1.99 -2.50 22.51
CA THR A 160 2.85 -2.10 21.39
C THR A 160 2.08 -1.31 20.35
N VAL A 161 2.78 -0.43 19.61
CA VAL A 161 2.24 0.20 18.41
C VAL A 161 1.90 -0.83 17.33
N ASP A 162 2.67 -1.92 17.25
CA ASP A 162 2.46 -3.03 16.31
C ASP A 162 1.04 -3.60 16.41
N SER A 163 0.57 -3.85 17.62
CA SER A 163 -0.77 -4.41 17.86
C SER A 163 -1.90 -3.45 17.46
N SER A 164 -1.71 -2.13 17.65
CA SER A 164 -2.68 -1.12 17.21
C SER A 164 -2.68 -0.93 15.70
N LEU A 165 -1.50 -0.92 15.07
CA LEU A 165 -1.35 -0.84 13.61
C LEU A 165 -1.98 -2.06 12.93
N HIS A 166 -1.71 -3.26 13.44
CA HIS A 166 -2.35 -4.50 12.97
C HIS A 166 -3.88 -4.44 13.10
N THR A 167 -4.40 -3.91 14.20
CA THR A 167 -5.86 -3.78 14.39
C THR A 167 -6.47 -2.83 13.35
N TYR A 168 -5.79 -1.75 12.99
CA TYR A 168 -6.22 -0.87 11.91
C TYR A 168 -6.16 -1.60 10.55
N HIS A 169 -5.10 -2.37 10.29
CA HIS A 169 -5.00 -3.24 9.11
C HIS A 169 -6.22 -4.15 8.94
N LEU A 170 -6.60 -4.90 9.98
CA LEU A 170 -7.77 -5.78 9.92
C LEU A 170 -9.04 -5.03 9.50
N TYR A 171 -9.22 -3.82 10.02
CA TYR A 171 -10.41 -3.03 9.73
C TYR A 171 -10.36 -2.39 8.34
N PHE A 172 -9.21 -1.86 7.93
CA PHE A 172 -8.97 -1.33 6.58
C PHE A 172 -9.23 -2.39 5.52
N LEU A 173 -8.66 -3.57 5.70
CA LEU A 173 -8.83 -4.75 4.88
C LEU A 173 -10.31 -5.14 4.72
N TYR A 174 -11.01 -5.24 5.84
CA TYR A 174 -12.43 -5.56 5.87
C TYR A 174 -13.26 -4.55 5.05
N LEU A 175 -13.07 -3.25 5.30
CA LEU A 175 -13.80 -2.19 4.61
C LEU A 175 -13.58 -2.22 3.09
N GLN A 176 -12.33 -2.41 2.67
CA GLN A 176 -11.99 -2.48 1.26
C GLN A 176 -12.63 -3.71 0.61
N LYS A 177 -12.50 -4.88 1.23
CA LYS A 177 -13.11 -6.13 0.75
C LYS A 177 -14.63 -6.01 0.59
N GLN A 178 -15.33 -5.44 1.56
CA GLN A 178 -16.76 -5.22 1.48
C GLN A 178 -17.13 -4.25 0.35
N THR A 179 -16.36 -3.17 0.20
CA THR A 179 -16.56 -2.17 -0.86
C THR A 179 -16.39 -2.80 -2.25
N GLU A 180 -15.35 -3.58 -2.45
CA GLU A 180 -15.08 -4.21 -3.75
C GLU A 180 -16.10 -5.30 -4.08
N ARG A 181 -16.43 -6.15 -3.12
CA ARG A 181 -17.41 -7.22 -3.31
C ARG A 181 -18.79 -6.69 -3.65
N ASN A 182 -19.26 -5.68 -2.90
CA ASN A 182 -20.66 -5.26 -2.93
C ASN A 182 -20.93 -4.11 -3.91
N GLU A 183 -19.93 -3.25 -4.16
CA GLU A 183 -20.09 -2.03 -4.93
C GLU A 183 -19.24 -2.02 -6.21
N LEU A 184 -17.90 -2.19 -6.10
CA LEU A 184 -17.02 -1.98 -7.23
C LEU A 184 -17.05 -3.12 -8.25
N GLY A 185 -17.14 -4.36 -7.81
CA GLY A 185 -17.23 -5.53 -8.71
C GLY A 185 -18.48 -5.48 -9.60
N PRO A 186 -19.70 -5.33 -9.04
CA PRO A 186 -20.91 -5.12 -9.84
C PRO A 186 -20.85 -3.91 -10.77
N ALA A 187 -20.29 -2.78 -10.29
CA ALA A 187 -20.14 -1.56 -11.10
C ALA A 187 -19.17 -1.77 -12.29
N LEU A 188 -18.03 -2.44 -12.06
CA LEU A 188 -17.06 -2.74 -13.11
C LEU A 188 -17.63 -3.69 -14.17
N LEU A 189 -18.42 -4.68 -13.76
CA LEU A 189 -19.10 -5.59 -14.68
C LEU A 189 -20.08 -4.86 -15.61
N GLU A 190 -20.88 -3.94 -15.06
CA GLU A 190 -21.83 -3.16 -15.86
C GLU A 190 -21.11 -2.16 -16.77
N LEU A 191 -20.04 -1.53 -16.29
CA LEU A 191 -19.18 -0.67 -17.10
C LEU A 191 -18.59 -1.46 -18.28
N SER A 192 -18.02 -2.65 -18.03
CA SER A 192 -17.44 -3.50 -19.06
C SER A 192 -18.45 -3.89 -20.15
N ARG A 193 -19.70 -4.20 -19.77
CA ARG A 193 -20.78 -4.48 -20.73
C ARG A 193 -21.12 -3.28 -21.58
N THR A 194 -21.27 -2.13 -20.97
CA THR A 194 -21.59 -0.89 -21.63
C THR A 194 -20.49 -0.46 -22.61
N MET A 195 -19.23 -0.59 -22.19
CA MET A 195 -18.07 -0.27 -23.03
C MET A 195 -17.93 -1.24 -24.20
N GLN A 196 -18.15 -2.55 -24.00
CA GLN A 196 -18.12 -3.52 -25.09
C GLN A 196 -19.20 -3.23 -26.15
N GLN A 197 -20.43 -2.94 -25.73
CA GLN A 197 -21.53 -2.61 -26.65
C GLN A 197 -21.25 -1.35 -27.45
N THR A 198 -20.70 -0.32 -26.79
CA THR A 198 -20.35 0.93 -27.45
C THR A 198 -19.18 0.76 -28.41
N ALA A 199 -18.15 -0.01 -28.05
CA ALA A 199 -17.03 -0.33 -28.92
C ALA A 199 -17.47 -1.17 -30.14
N GLN A 200 -18.45 -2.06 -30.00
CA GLN A 200 -19.04 -2.76 -31.15
C GLN A 200 -19.71 -1.77 -32.13
N ALA A 201 -20.47 -0.82 -31.62
CA ALA A 201 -21.09 0.21 -32.46
C ALA A 201 -20.05 1.11 -33.16
N GLN A 202 -18.92 1.41 -32.51
CA GLN A 202 -17.81 2.13 -33.10
C GLN A 202 -17.16 1.30 -34.21
N LEU A 203 -16.93 0.00 -34.01
CA LEU A 203 -16.39 -0.89 -35.04
C LEU A 203 -17.30 -0.93 -36.28
N ASP A 204 -18.61 -1.07 -36.07
CA ASP A 204 -19.59 -1.07 -37.15
C ASP A 204 -19.56 0.25 -37.96
N ALA A 205 -19.41 1.38 -37.26
CA ALA A 205 -19.34 2.70 -37.88
C ALA A 205 -18.04 3.00 -38.63
N LEU A 206 -16.94 2.33 -38.25
CA LEU A 206 -15.60 2.55 -38.77
C LEU A 206 -15.13 1.43 -39.75
N ALA A 207 -15.98 0.46 -40.07
CA ALA A 207 -15.69 -0.64 -40.94
C ALA A 207 -15.20 -0.15 -42.34
N GLY A 208 -14.10 -0.73 -42.83
CA GLY A 208 -13.47 -0.37 -44.13
C GLY A 208 -12.68 0.94 -44.11
N THR A 209 -12.50 1.58 -42.97
CA THR A 209 -11.67 2.79 -42.78
C THR A 209 -10.30 2.43 -42.16
N GLU A 210 -9.39 3.39 -42.14
CA GLU A 210 -8.09 3.28 -41.45
C GLU A 210 -8.23 3.14 -39.89
N TRP A 211 -9.41 3.36 -39.34
CA TRP A 211 -9.76 3.24 -37.90
C TRP A 211 -10.26 1.85 -37.53
N GLU A 212 -10.54 0.98 -38.50
CA GLU A 212 -11.15 -0.34 -38.26
C GLU A 212 -10.31 -1.20 -37.32
N ASN A 213 -8.97 -1.23 -37.50
CA ASN A 213 -8.10 -2.03 -36.65
C ASN A 213 -8.07 -1.50 -35.20
N ALA A 214 -8.01 -0.20 -35.01
CA ALA A 214 -8.07 0.44 -33.71
C ALA A 214 -9.42 0.16 -33.02
N ALA A 215 -10.53 0.20 -33.76
CA ALA A 215 -11.86 -0.12 -33.25
C ALA A 215 -11.96 -1.61 -32.84
N ARG A 216 -11.36 -2.53 -33.61
CA ARG A 216 -11.27 -3.94 -33.25
C ARG A 216 -10.45 -4.17 -31.98
N ARG A 217 -9.32 -3.49 -31.80
CA ARG A 217 -8.51 -3.54 -30.57
C ARG A 217 -9.32 -3.03 -29.38
N THR A 218 -10.01 -1.90 -29.51
CA THR A 218 -10.87 -1.34 -28.45
C THR A 218 -11.99 -2.29 -28.06
N LEU A 219 -12.66 -2.92 -29.05
CA LEU A 219 -13.68 -3.94 -28.79
C LEU A 219 -13.10 -5.16 -28.10
N ALA A 220 -11.95 -5.67 -28.58
CA ALA A 220 -11.29 -6.83 -27.96
C ALA A 220 -10.88 -6.53 -26.50
N PHE A 221 -10.33 -5.34 -26.22
CA PHE A 221 -9.92 -4.92 -24.90
C PHE A 221 -11.09 -4.94 -23.88
N PHE A 222 -12.23 -4.35 -24.23
CA PHE A 222 -13.40 -4.38 -23.34
C PHE A 222 -14.08 -5.76 -23.30
N THR A 223 -13.95 -6.56 -24.35
CA THR A 223 -14.46 -7.95 -24.35
C THR A 223 -13.66 -8.84 -23.41
N VAL A 224 -12.33 -8.72 -23.37
CA VAL A 224 -11.50 -9.46 -22.39
C VAL A 224 -11.90 -9.08 -20.97
N GLY A 225 -11.94 -7.78 -20.63
CA GLY A 225 -12.33 -7.33 -19.30
C GLY A 225 -13.74 -7.77 -18.88
N LEU A 226 -14.69 -7.87 -19.82
CA LEU A 226 -16.01 -8.43 -19.57
C LEU A 226 -15.96 -9.93 -19.32
N CYS A 227 -15.24 -10.69 -20.15
CA CYS A 227 -15.14 -12.15 -20.02
C CYS A 227 -14.43 -12.60 -18.73
N LEU A 228 -13.48 -11.80 -18.24
CA LEU A 228 -12.81 -12.06 -16.95
C LEU A 228 -13.80 -11.99 -15.78
N GLN A 229 -14.84 -11.17 -15.88
CA GLN A 229 -15.87 -11.01 -14.85
C GLN A 229 -17.10 -11.91 -15.09
N ASP A 230 -17.47 -12.13 -16.35
CA ASP A 230 -18.60 -12.95 -16.76
C ASP A 230 -18.15 -13.92 -17.86
N PRO A 231 -17.68 -15.13 -17.51
CA PRO A 231 -17.23 -16.14 -18.49
C PRO A 231 -18.31 -16.59 -19.47
N ALA A 232 -19.59 -16.28 -19.20
CA ALA A 232 -20.70 -16.57 -20.10
C ALA A 232 -21.01 -15.43 -21.07
N ALA A 233 -20.26 -14.30 -20.99
CA ALA A 233 -20.46 -13.15 -21.87
C ALA A 233 -20.23 -13.52 -23.35
N ALA A 234 -21.04 -12.92 -24.23
CA ALA A 234 -20.91 -13.15 -25.66
C ALA A 234 -19.66 -12.44 -26.23
N VAL A 235 -18.82 -13.21 -26.91
CA VAL A 235 -17.65 -12.71 -27.62
C VAL A 235 -18.04 -12.40 -29.07
N PRO A 236 -17.89 -11.15 -29.54
CA PRO A 236 -18.14 -10.80 -30.94
C PRO A 236 -17.19 -11.55 -31.90
N GLU A 237 -17.72 -12.08 -33.03
CA GLU A 237 -16.96 -12.88 -34.00
C GLU A 237 -15.71 -12.12 -34.53
N ALA A 238 -15.80 -10.81 -34.71
CA ALA A 238 -14.74 -9.95 -35.21
C ALA A 238 -13.48 -9.96 -34.33
N VAL A 239 -13.57 -10.32 -33.06
CA VAL A 239 -12.49 -10.32 -32.08
C VAL A 239 -12.31 -11.65 -31.34
N ALA A 240 -12.99 -12.71 -31.78
CA ALA A 240 -13.03 -13.99 -31.06
C ALA A 240 -11.64 -14.63 -30.91
N GLU A 241 -10.79 -14.60 -31.95
CA GLU A 241 -9.46 -15.20 -31.93
C GLU A 241 -8.51 -14.47 -30.96
N PRO A 242 -8.27 -13.14 -31.05
CA PRO A 242 -7.37 -12.45 -30.12
C PRO A 242 -7.88 -12.47 -28.69
N VAL A 243 -9.19 -12.39 -28.45
CA VAL A 243 -9.78 -12.49 -27.11
C VAL A 243 -9.53 -13.86 -26.48
N ALA A 244 -9.74 -14.95 -27.23
CA ALA A 244 -9.50 -16.31 -26.72
C ALA A 244 -8.00 -16.53 -26.43
N ALA A 245 -7.10 -16.01 -27.27
CA ALA A 245 -5.66 -16.11 -27.05
C ALA A 245 -5.20 -15.34 -25.82
N GLU A 246 -5.74 -14.15 -25.61
CA GLU A 246 -5.44 -13.31 -24.44
C GLU A 246 -5.92 -13.96 -23.13
N LEU A 247 -7.18 -14.42 -23.10
CA LEU A 247 -7.75 -15.12 -21.94
C LEU A 247 -6.97 -16.38 -21.56
N ALA A 248 -6.45 -17.12 -22.56
CA ALA A 248 -5.63 -18.30 -22.29
C ALA A 248 -4.29 -17.97 -21.63
N LEU A 249 -3.67 -16.84 -21.96
CA LEU A 249 -2.44 -16.37 -21.31
C LEU A 249 -2.71 -15.87 -19.89
N ILE A 250 -3.81 -15.15 -19.69
CA ILE A 250 -4.24 -14.70 -18.36
C ILE A 250 -4.57 -15.88 -17.43
N GLU A 251 -5.21 -16.92 -17.97
CA GLU A 251 -5.54 -18.11 -17.17
C GLU A 251 -4.30 -18.96 -16.84
N ALA A 252 -3.36 -19.08 -17.79
CA ALA A 252 -2.10 -19.79 -17.56
C ALA A 252 -1.21 -19.08 -16.50
N ALA A 253 -1.17 -17.76 -16.54
CA ALA A 253 -0.48 -16.87 -15.59
C ALA A 253 0.98 -17.29 -15.26
N ASP A 254 1.73 -17.81 -16.24
CA ASP A 254 3.03 -18.45 -16.02
C ASP A 254 4.19 -17.84 -16.84
N THR A 255 3.93 -16.80 -17.64
CA THR A 255 4.91 -16.28 -18.60
C THR A 255 4.77 -14.78 -18.87
N THR A 256 5.86 -14.17 -19.37
CA THR A 256 5.82 -12.86 -20.02
C THR A 256 5.73 -13.08 -21.53
N ALA A 257 4.71 -12.52 -22.18
CA ALA A 257 4.45 -12.69 -23.61
C ALA A 257 3.89 -11.43 -24.26
N ALA A 258 3.92 -11.37 -25.59
CA ALA A 258 3.26 -10.31 -26.35
C ALA A 258 1.74 -10.45 -26.24
N SER A 259 1.04 -9.37 -25.83
CA SER A 259 -0.43 -9.36 -25.73
C SER A 259 -1.08 -9.53 -27.11
N PRO A 260 -1.90 -10.57 -27.35
CA PRO A 260 -2.61 -10.75 -28.61
C PRO A 260 -3.56 -9.60 -28.96
N VAL A 261 -4.19 -9.00 -27.95
CA VAL A 261 -5.13 -7.90 -28.15
C VAL A 261 -4.43 -6.57 -28.38
N MET A 262 -3.44 -6.22 -27.55
CA MET A 262 -2.77 -4.92 -27.66
C MET A 262 -1.91 -4.79 -28.90
N ASN A 263 -1.38 -5.90 -29.42
CA ASN A 263 -0.57 -5.96 -30.63
C ASN A 263 -1.39 -6.25 -31.92
N LEU A 264 -2.70 -6.18 -31.86
CA LEU A 264 -3.57 -6.50 -32.99
C LEU A 264 -3.24 -5.60 -34.21
N GLY A 265 -2.75 -6.22 -35.33
CA GLY A 265 -2.36 -5.52 -36.54
C GLY A 265 -1.06 -4.72 -36.42
N GLY A 266 -0.35 -4.77 -35.33
CA GLY A 266 0.91 -4.06 -35.06
C GLY A 266 2.14 -4.77 -35.62
N ASP A 267 3.32 -4.11 -35.51
CA ASP A 267 4.62 -4.70 -35.84
C ASP A 267 5.07 -5.64 -34.70
N PRO A 268 5.30 -6.93 -34.98
CA PRO A 268 5.81 -7.86 -33.95
C PRO A 268 7.15 -7.44 -33.32
N ALA A 269 7.96 -6.61 -34.02
CA ALA A 269 9.23 -6.12 -33.48
C ALA A 269 9.06 -5.02 -32.42
N ALA A 270 7.90 -4.36 -32.40
CA ALA A 270 7.53 -3.32 -31.40
C ALA A 270 6.40 -3.80 -30.47
N ALA A 271 6.23 -5.13 -30.32
CA ALA A 271 5.13 -5.70 -29.57
C ALA A 271 5.15 -5.26 -28.10
N LEU A 272 3.98 -4.89 -27.59
CA LEU A 272 3.76 -4.68 -26.15
C LEU A 272 3.81 -6.03 -25.44
N MET A 273 4.75 -6.18 -24.52
CA MET A 273 4.91 -7.36 -23.68
C MET A 273 4.13 -7.18 -22.39
N GLU A 274 3.48 -8.25 -21.92
CA GLU A 274 2.79 -8.30 -20.64
C GLU A 274 3.33 -9.44 -19.79
N ASP A 275 3.46 -9.19 -18.48
CA ASP A 275 3.80 -10.19 -17.47
C ASP A 275 2.51 -10.80 -16.92
N TYR A 276 2.11 -11.94 -17.47
CA TYR A 276 0.88 -12.63 -17.09
C TYR A 276 0.94 -13.25 -15.69
N THR A 277 2.12 -13.39 -15.07
CA THR A 277 2.24 -13.83 -13.67
C THR A 277 1.58 -12.85 -12.70
N GLN A 278 1.35 -11.61 -13.12
CA GLN A 278 0.62 -10.60 -12.35
C GLN A 278 -0.87 -10.90 -12.19
N TYR A 279 -1.46 -11.78 -13.02
CA TYR A 279 -2.87 -12.13 -12.97
C TYR A 279 -3.18 -13.28 -12.00
N ILE A 280 -2.19 -13.82 -11.30
CA ILE A 280 -2.38 -14.77 -10.20
C ILE A 280 -3.08 -14.03 -9.05
N PRO A 281 -4.33 -14.40 -8.69
CA PRO A 281 -4.99 -13.83 -7.53
C PRO A 281 -4.19 -14.17 -6.26
N ARG A 282 -3.94 -13.18 -5.45
CA ARG A 282 -3.20 -13.29 -4.20
C ARG A 282 -3.85 -12.40 -3.16
N SER A 283 -3.40 -12.48 -1.92
CA SER A 283 -4.01 -11.72 -0.85
C SER A 283 -5.51 -12.11 -0.71
N TYR A 284 -6.45 -11.28 -0.33
CA TYR A 284 -7.87 -11.63 -0.13
C TYR A 284 -8.68 -11.96 -1.37
N TYR A 285 -8.12 -11.77 -2.54
CA TYR A 285 -8.84 -12.19 -3.74
C TYR A 285 -8.71 -13.69 -3.98
N ALA A 286 -7.68 -14.35 -3.44
CA ALA A 286 -7.49 -15.78 -3.59
C ALA A 286 -8.58 -16.56 -2.82
N GLY A 287 -9.27 -17.48 -3.52
CA GLY A 287 -10.26 -18.39 -2.91
C GLY A 287 -11.70 -17.86 -2.89
N GLU A 288 -11.97 -16.64 -3.33
CA GLU A 288 -13.33 -16.12 -3.52
C GLU A 288 -13.57 -15.76 -4.99
N GLU A 289 -14.35 -16.56 -5.70
CA GLU A 289 -14.51 -16.47 -7.15
C GLU A 289 -14.92 -15.07 -7.66
N SER A 290 -15.78 -14.36 -6.93
CA SER A 290 -16.21 -13.00 -7.30
C SER A 290 -15.07 -12.00 -7.25
N LEU A 291 -14.22 -12.09 -6.23
CA LEU A 291 -13.06 -11.24 -6.05
C LEU A 291 -11.90 -11.62 -6.98
N GLU A 292 -11.68 -12.92 -7.24
CA GLU A 292 -10.69 -13.34 -8.24
C GLU A 292 -11.00 -12.80 -9.64
N ARG A 293 -12.29 -12.79 -10.01
CA ARG A 293 -12.75 -12.22 -11.29
C ARG A 293 -12.54 -10.71 -11.34
N TYR A 294 -12.92 -10.01 -10.27
CA TYR A 294 -12.69 -8.56 -10.13
C TYR A 294 -11.20 -8.23 -10.24
N PHE A 295 -10.35 -8.98 -9.52
CA PHE A 295 -8.90 -8.84 -9.57
C PHE A 295 -8.35 -8.91 -10.99
N ARG A 296 -8.63 -10.03 -11.71
CA ARG A 296 -8.10 -10.21 -13.07
C ARG A 296 -8.59 -9.13 -14.01
N ALA A 297 -9.83 -8.68 -13.87
CA ALA A 297 -10.36 -7.58 -14.67
C ALA A 297 -9.70 -6.24 -14.35
N MET A 298 -9.49 -5.92 -13.07
CA MET A 298 -8.78 -4.69 -12.68
C MET A 298 -7.31 -4.71 -13.09
N MET A 299 -6.63 -5.87 -12.99
CA MET A 299 -5.26 -6.03 -13.53
C MET A 299 -5.25 -5.79 -15.04
N TRP A 300 -6.20 -6.33 -15.79
CA TRP A 300 -6.34 -6.10 -17.22
C TRP A 300 -6.49 -4.62 -17.56
N TYR A 301 -7.42 -3.93 -16.90
CA TYR A 301 -7.68 -2.52 -17.14
C TYR A 301 -6.59 -1.58 -16.63
N GLY A 302 -5.82 -2.00 -15.65
CA GLY A 302 -4.82 -1.18 -14.96
C GLY A 302 -3.41 -1.28 -15.53
N ARG A 303 -3.03 -2.43 -16.09
CA ARG A 303 -1.64 -2.67 -16.52
C ARG A 303 -1.37 -2.28 -17.96
N LEU A 304 -2.34 -2.44 -18.86
CA LEU A 304 -2.12 -2.29 -20.30
C LEU A 304 -2.21 -0.84 -20.76
N THR A 305 -1.18 -0.39 -21.48
CA THR A 305 -1.05 0.97 -22.00
C THR A 305 -1.32 1.01 -23.50
N PHE A 306 -2.23 1.87 -23.93
CA PHE A 306 -2.33 2.29 -25.34
C PHE A 306 -1.24 3.32 -25.59
N ARG A 307 -0.08 2.87 -26.09
CA ARG A 307 1.13 3.69 -26.24
C ARG A 307 0.90 4.91 -27.11
N ALA A 308 1.23 6.11 -26.63
CA ALA A 308 1.08 7.35 -27.37
C ALA A 308 1.97 7.44 -28.62
N ALA A 309 3.12 6.74 -28.60
CA ALA A 309 4.03 6.65 -29.74
C ALA A 309 3.50 5.76 -30.89
N ASP A 310 2.49 4.92 -30.65
CA ASP A 310 1.81 4.11 -31.66
C ASP A 310 0.54 4.81 -32.13
N GLU A 311 0.50 5.17 -33.42
CA GLU A 311 -0.62 5.90 -34.02
C GLU A 311 -1.95 5.12 -33.93
N ASP A 312 -1.90 3.79 -34.11
CA ASP A 312 -3.09 2.96 -34.07
C ASP A 312 -3.55 2.69 -32.63
N ALA A 313 -2.63 2.59 -31.66
CA ALA A 313 -2.96 2.58 -30.24
C ALA A 313 -3.54 3.93 -29.77
N SER A 314 -3.02 5.05 -30.28
CA SER A 314 -3.59 6.39 -30.02
C SER A 314 -5.02 6.53 -30.58
N ARG A 315 -5.35 5.91 -31.74
CA ARG A 315 -6.73 5.81 -32.22
C ARG A 315 -7.60 4.98 -31.26
N SER A 316 -7.08 3.85 -30.76
CA SER A 316 -7.80 3.01 -29.80
C SER A 316 -8.07 3.76 -28.49
N ALA A 317 -7.10 4.51 -27.96
CA ALA A 317 -7.27 5.36 -26.78
C ALA A 317 -8.36 6.42 -26.97
N LEU A 318 -8.38 7.10 -28.11
CA LEU A 318 -9.43 8.06 -28.46
C LEU A 318 -10.80 7.38 -28.50
N LEU A 319 -10.92 6.20 -29.11
CA LEU A 319 -12.16 5.44 -29.19
C LEU A 319 -12.63 4.99 -27.78
N ALA A 320 -11.71 4.57 -26.92
CA ALA A 320 -12.04 4.23 -25.53
C ALA A 320 -12.57 5.45 -24.75
N CYS A 321 -11.92 6.62 -24.89
CA CYS A 321 -12.38 7.87 -24.28
C CYS A 321 -13.75 8.30 -24.86
N LEU A 322 -13.93 8.19 -26.17
CA LEU A 322 -15.19 8.52 -26.84
C LEU A 322 -16.32 7.58 -26.39
N ALA A 323 -16.04 6.28 -26.24
CA ALA A 323 -17.00 5.32 -25.71
C ALA A 323 -17.44 5.69 -24.28
N LEU A 324 -16.46 6.00 -23.42
CA LEU A 324 -16.72 6.38 -22.04
C LEU A 324 -17.59 7.67 -21.96
N GLN A 325 -17.32 8.65 -22.82
CA GLN A 325 -18.04 9.92 -22.88
C GLN A 325 -19.47 9.77 -23.40
N THR A 326 -19.68 8.87 -24.39
CA THR A 326 -20.96 8.79 -25.12
C THR A 326 -21.90 7.71 -24.60
N ALA A 327 -21.39 6.69 -23.92
CA ALA A 327 -22.20 5.64 -23.34
C ALA A 327 -22.90 6.13 -22.06
N GLY A 328 -24.22 6.00 -22.02
CA GLY A 328 -25.01 6.52 -20.91
C GLY A 328 -24.63 5.91 -19.55
N GLY A 329 -24.20 6.75 -18.60
CA GLY A 329 -23.82 6.37 -17.24
C GLY A 329 -22.42 5.77 -17.11
N ALA A 330 -21.71 5.46 -18.22
CA ALA A 330 -20.40 4.82 -18.17
C ALA A 330 -19.34 5.71 -17.53
N ARG A 331 -19.35 7.00 -17.87
CA ARG A 331 -18.41 7.96 -17.30
C ARG A 331 -18.59 8.10 -15.80
N GLU A 332 -19.80 8.26 -15.33
CA GLU A 332 -20.11 8.39 -13.91
C GLU A 332 -19.71 7.13 -13.14
N THR A 333 -19.91 5.95 -13.72
CA THR A 333 -19.48 4.67 -13.12
C THR A 333 -17.96 4.59 -13.07
N TRP A 334 -17.25 4.96 -14.13
CA TRP A 334 -15.79 4.99 -14.16
C TRP A 334 -15.23 6.00 -13.14
N GLU A 335 -15.79 7.20 -13.07
CA GLU A 335 -15.40 8.24 -12.10
C GLU A 335 -15.58 7.75 -10.66
N ARG A 336 -16.68 7.02 -10.36
CA ARG A 336 -16.91 6.43 -9.03
C ARG A 336 -15.88 5.34 -8.70
N LEU A 337 -15.64 4.41 -9.61
CA LEU A 337 -14.62 3.37 -9.45
C LEU A 337 -13.23 3.99 -9.19
N TYR A 338 -12.87 4.99 -9.99
CA TYR A 338 -11.60 5.69 -9.87
C TYR A 338 -11.49 6.45 -8.55
N ALA A 339 -12.52 7.15 -8.11
CA ALA A 339 -12.53 7.91 -6.86
C ALA A 339 -12.38 7.01 -5.63
N VAL A 340 -13.15 5.91 -5.57
CA VAL A 340 -13.10 4.98 -4.44
C VAL A 340 -11.73 4.28 -4.34
N THR A 341 -11.22 3.76 -5.45
CA THR A 341 -9.89 3.12 -5.44
C THR A 341 -8.76 4.11 -5.17
N SER A 342 -8.91 5.39 -5.59
CA SER A 342 -7.94 6.44 -5.25
C SER A 342 -7.99 6.84 -3.77
N PHE A 343 -9.15 6.80 -3.15
CA PHE A 343 -9.29 7.06 -1.71
C PHE A 343 -8.49 6.04 -0.88
N PHE A 344 -8.58 4.76 -1.21
CA PHE A 344 -7.81 3.72 -0.52
C PHE A 344 -6.32 3.75 -0.85
N ALA A 345 -5.96 3.64 -2.13
CA ALA A 345 -4.59 3.36 -2.57
C ALA A 345 -3.85 4.54 -3.21
N GLY A 346 -4.53 5.63 -3.54
CA GLY A 346 -3.97 6.76 -4.26
C GLY A 346 -4.40 6.83 -5.72
N ALA A 347 -4.17 7.98 -6.36
CA ALA A 347 -4.44 8.15 -7.78
C ALA A 347 -3.38 7.45 -8.63
N SER A 348 -3.71 7.16 -9.89
CA SER A 348 -2.73 6.71 -10.87
C SER A 348 -1.86 7.88 -11.33
N ASP A 349 -0.59 7.62 -11.61
CA ASP A 349 0.33 8.53 -12.29
C ASP A 349 0.32 8.35 -13.82
N ASP A 350 -0.38 7.33 -14.32
CA ASP A 350 -0.58 7.11 -15.74
C ASP A 350 -1.66 8.06 -16.32
N ALA A 351 -1.49 8.50 -17.56
CA ALA A 351 -2.48 9.31 -18.24
C ALA A 351 -3.77 8.52 -18.49
N CYS A 352 -4.88 9.08 -18.03
CA CYS A 352 -6.20 8.47 -18.05
C CYS A 352 -7.23 9.32 -18.82
N PHE A 353 -8.50 8.99 -18.70
CA PHE A 353 -9.59 9.76 -19.34
C PHE A 353 -9.54 11.25 -19.00
N ALA A 354 -9.18 11.60 -17.77
CA ALA A 354 -9.12 13.01 -17.34
C ALA A 354 -8.08 13.84 -18.11
N ASP A 355 -6.94 13.21 -18.45
CA ASP A 355 -5.86 13.86 -19.20
C ASP A 355 -6.16 13.90 -20.68
N TYR A 356 -6.80 12.86 -21.22
CA TYR A 356 -7.13 12.73 -22.63
C TYR A 356 -8.34 13.56 -23.05
N ALA A 357 -9.35 13.71 -22.18
CA ALA A 357 -10.59 14.43 -22.51
C ALA A 357 -10.33 15.88 -22.97
N PRO A 358 -9.57 16.74 -22.27
CA PRO A 358 -9.29 18.09 -22.71
C PRO A 358 -8.46 18.14 -23.99
N VAL A 359 -7.56 17.17 -24.23
CA VAL A 359 -6.78 17.06 -25.46
C VAL A 359 -7.69 16.76 -26.64
N ILE A 360 -8.62 15.82 -26.47
CA ILE A 360 -9.63 15.49 -27.51
C ILE A 360 -10.51 16.70 -27.81
N GLU A 361 -11.06 17.35 -26.78
CA GLU A 361 -11.92 18.53 -26.96
C GLU A 361 -11.21 19.68 -27.67
N GLN A 362 -9.93 19.90 -27.35
CA GLN A 362 -9.13 20.94 -28.01
C GLN A 362 -8.83 20.59 -29.47
N ALA A 363 -8.41 19.36 -29.75
CA ALA A 363 -8.01 18.94 -31.08
C ALA A 363 -9.20 18.90 -32.07
N TYR A 364 -10.35 18.43 -31.60
CA TYR A 364 -11.54 18.23 -32.42
C TYR A 364 -12.56 19.39 -32.32
N GLY A 365 -12.34 20.34 -31.41
CA GLY A 365 -13.30 21.43 -31.15
C GLY A 365 -14.56 20.97 -30.40
N GLY A 366 -14.48 19.89 -29.67
CA GLY A 366 -15.53 19.18 -28.93
C GLY A 366 -15.44 17.67 -29.16
N TRP A 367 -16.41 16.91 -28.63
CA TRP A 367 -16.41 15.45 -28.79
C TRP A 367 -16.88 15.05 -30.20
N PRO A 368 -16.07 14.34 -31.01
CA PRO A 368 -16.43 13.93 -32.35
C PRO A 368 -17.39 12.73 -32.37
N GLU A 369 -18.18 12.58 -33.42
CA GLU A 369 -18.89 11.33 -33.72
C GLU A 369 -17.90 10.31 -34.29
N ALA A 370 -17.96 9.02 -33.86
CA ALA A 370 -17.04 7.99 -34.29
C ALA A 370 -16.96 7.89 -35.83
N ALA A 371 -18.10 7.90 -36.52
CA ALA A 371 -18.17 7.86 -37.99
C ALA A 371 -17.52 9.06 -38.70
N ALA A 372 -17.29 10.17 -38.00
CA ALA A 372 -16.68 11.38 -38.57
C ALA A 372 -15.13 11.38 -38.45
N LEU A 373 -14.55 10.52 -37.60
CA LEU A 373 -13.09 10.50 -37.33
C LEU A 373 -12.24 10.34 -38.61
N PRO A 374 -12.58 9.45 -39.56
CA PRO A 374 -11.76 9.28 -40.78
C PRO A 374 -11.74 10.52 -41.69
N GLN A 375 -12.66 11.45 -41.51
CA GLN A 375 -12.72 12.70 -42.28
C GLN A 375 -12.00 13.88 -41.61
N GLN A 376 -11.38 13.66 -40.43
CA GLN A 376 -10.73 14.70 -39.64
C GLN A 376 -9.24 14.41 -39.35
N PRO A 377 -8.40 14.14 -40.39
CA PRO A 377 -6.99 13.78 -40.21
C PRO A 377 -6.16 14.89 -39.53
N ASP A 378 -6.49 16.17 -39.80
CA ASP A 378 -5.79 17.30 -39.20
C ASP A 378 -6.05 17.38 -37.68
N ALA A 379 -7.27 17.09 -37.26
CA ALA A 379 -7.63 17.04 -35.83
C ALA A 379 -6.93 15.85 -35.14
N PHE A 380 -6.85 14.71 -35.80
CA PHE A 380 -6.11 13.56 -35.28
C PHE A 380 -4.60 13.85 -35.16
N ALA A 381 -4.00 14.53 -36.12
CA ALA A 381 -2.59 14.96 -36.07
C ALA A 381 -2.36 15.96 -34.91
N ALA A 382 -3.28 16.88 -34.66
CA ALA A 382 -3.20 17.78 -33.50
C ALA A 382 -3.35 17.04 -32.17
N TYR A 383 -4.24 16.05 -32.10
CA TYR A 383 -4.41 15.18 -30.94
C TYR A 383 -3.13 14.39 -30.61
N THR A 384 -2.55 13.68 -31.58
CA THR A 384 -1.31 12.90 -31.35
C THR A 384 -0.11 13.79 -30.99
N ALA A 385 -0.01 14.98 -31.57
CA ALA A 385 1.02 15.95 -31.20
C ALA A 385 0.87 16.45 -29.74
N ALA A 386 -0.34 16.65 -29.27
CA ALA A 386 -0.60 17.05 -27.91
C ALA A 386 -0.38 15.91 -26.89
N LEU A 387 -0.61 14.65 -27.29
CA LEU A 387 -0.32 13.50 -26.42
C LEU A 387 1.18 13.36 -26.13
N ALA A 388 2.05 13.72 -27.08
CA ALA A 388 3.50 13.68 -26.90
C ALA A 388 4.02 14.65 -25.82
N GLU A 389 3.21 15.63 -25.41
CA GLU A 389 3.54 16.57 -24.34
C GLU A 389 3.03 16.11 -22.95
N LEU A 390 2.25 15.03 -22.87
CA LEU A 390 1.84 14.45 -21.60
C LEU A 390 3.03 13.76 -20.92
N ALA A 391 3.13 13.94 -19.60
CA ALA A 391 4.18 13.29 -18.82
C ALA A 391 3.93 11.76 -18.79
N PRO A 392 4.96 10.93 -18.92
CA PRO A 392 4.86 9.50 -18.67
C PRO A 392 4.63 9.24 -17.18
N GLY A 393 4.12 8.05 -16.84
CA GLY A 393 4.04 7.59 -15.46
C GLY A 393 5.44 7.47 -14.84
N ALA A 394 5.57 7.80 -13.55
CA ALA A 394 6.84 7.79 -12.86
C ALA A 394 7.30 6.40 -12.45
N VAL A 395 6.34 5.50 -12.17
CA VAL A 395 6.60 4.12 -11.81
C VAL A 395 6.38 3.22 -13.03
N ASN A 396 7.41 2.46 -13.40
CA ASN A 396 7.28 1.49 -14.48
C ASN A 396 6.67 0.17 -13.96
N SER A 397 5.48 -0.14 -14.42
CA SER A 397 4.74 -1.38 -14.09
C SER A 397 4.69 -2.40 -15.24
N MET A 398 5.46 -2.17 -16.33
CA MET A 398 5.49 -3.01 -17.52
C MET A 398 6.90 -3.52 -17.83
N PRO A 399 7.05 -4.69 -18.48
CA PRO A 399 8.33 -5.10 -19.05
C PRO A 399 8.81 -4.09 -20.10
N VAL A 400 9.99 -3.50 -19.88
CA VAL A 400 10.68 -2.60 -20.83
C VAL A 400 12.06 -3.15 -21.11
N PHE A 401 12.43 -3.32 -22.36
CA PHE A 401 13.74 -3.82 -22.73
C PHE A 401 14.84 -2.75 -22.54
N GLU A 402 16.08 -3.18 -22.25
CA GLU A 402 17.21 -2.30 -21.98
C GLU A 402 17.53 -1.32 -23.11
N TRP A 403 17.19 -1.69 -24.37
CA TRP A 403 17.40 -0.83 -25.56
C TRP A 403 16.22 0.11 -25.86
N GLU A 404 15.11 0.00 -25.13
CA GLU A 404 13.96 0.88 -25.27
C GLU A 404 14.14 2.13 -24.40
N ASP A 405 13.64 3.24 -24.89
CA ASP A 405 13.41 4.43 -24.09
C ASP A 405 12.21 4.15 -23.17
N ARG A 406 12.44 4.14 -21.85
CA ARG A 406 11.41 3.81 -20.85
C ARG A 406 10.20 4.73 -20.97
N ASP A 407 10.45 6.04 -21.05
CA ASP A 407 9.38 7.04 -21.04
C ASP A 407 8.53 6.93 -22.31
N ALA A 408 9.16 6.74 -23.47
CA ALA A 408 8.44 6.51 -24.73
C ALA A 408 7.68 5.17 -24.76
N ALA A 409 8.20 4.13 -24.08
CA ALA A 409 7.57 2.82 -24.02
C ALA A 409 6.36 2.77 -23.08
N THR A 410 6.35 3.59 -22.01
CA THR A 410 5.31 3.59 -20.99
C THR A 410 4.29 4.72 -21.15
N ALA A 411 4.64 5.82 -21.84
CA ALA A 411 3.72 6.92 -22.09
C ALA A 411 2.51 6.49 -22.92
N GLY A 412 1.31 6.76 -22.43
CA GLY A 412 0.06 6.45 -23.13
C GLY A 412 -1.14 6.39 -22.20
N PHE A 413 -2.28 6.03 -22.78
CA PHE A 413 -3.54 5.93 -22.07
C PHE A 413 -3.67 4.60 -21.35
N ARG A 414 -4.08 4.66 -20.07
CA ARG A 414 -4.58 3.50 -19.31
C ARG A 414 -6.03 3.72 -18.89
N PHE A 415 -6.84 2.69 -19.06
CA PHE A 415 -8.28 2.80 -18.76
C PHE A 415 -8.56 2.94 -17.25
N MET A 416 -7.87 2.17 -16.44
CA MET A 416 -7.95 2.20 -14.98
C MET A 416 -6.54 2.01 -14.40
N GLY A 417 -5.60 2.94 -14.71
CA GLY A 417 -4.19 2.83 -14.38
C GLY A 417 -3.91 2.37 -12.95
N GLN A 418 -2.85 1.58 -12.78
CA GLN A 418 -2.41 1.13 -11.45
C GLN A 418 -2.10 2.33 -10.56
N ARG A 419 -2.28 2.16 -9.27
CA ARG A 419 -2.17 3.27 -8.31
C ARG A 419 -0.70 3.59 -8.04
N PHE A 420 -0.39 4.88 -8.05
CA PHE A 420 0.91 5.38 -7.63
C PHE A 420 1.02 5.30 -6.10
N THR A 421 2.12 4.70 -5.62
CA THR A 421 2.47 4.69 -4.19
C THR A 421 3.87 5.27 -3.98
N LEU A 422 4.08 5.95 -2.85
CA LEU A 422 5.35 6.62 -2.54
C LEU A 422 6.52 5.63 -2.47
N ASP A 423 6.30 4.46 -1.90
CA ASP A 423 7.30 3.39 -1.80
C ASP A 423 7.71 2.85 -3.18
N ALA A 424 6.76 2.65 -4.10
CA ALA A 424 7.07 2.23 -5.47
C ALA A 424 7.93 3.28 -6.20
N ALA A 425 7.64 4.57 -5.99
CA ALA A 425 8.45 5.65 -6.56
C ALA A 425 9.85 5.74 -5.94
N VAL A 426 9.99 5.48 -4.63
CA VAL A 426 11.30 5.36 -3.95
C VAL A 426 12.09 4.20 -4.55
N PHE A 427 11.50 3.02 -4.62
CA PHE A 427 12.16 1.83 -5.15
C PHE A 427 12.59 1.98 -6.60
N GLN A 428 11.76 2.60 -7.45
CA GLN A 428 12.10 2.83 -8.86
C GLN A 428 13.38 3.65 -9.03
N GLN A 429 13.65 4.63 -8.16
CA GLN A 429 14.85 5.46 -8.21
C GLN A 429 16.10 4.78 -7.62
N LEU A 430 15.93 3.69 -6.87
CA LEU A 430 17.01 2.97 -6.18
C LEU A 430 17.39 1.64 -6.84
N ILE A 431 16.85 1.34 -8.03
CA ILE A 431 17.19 0.16 -8.81
C ILE A 431 17.93 0.53 -10.12
N TYR A 432 18.44 -0.47 -10.84
CA TYR A 432 18.98 -0.31 -12.18
C TYR A 432 17.82 0.17 -13.12
N ARG A 433 17.99 1.21 -13.94
CA ARG A 433 19.16 1.93 -14.45
C ARG A 433 19.64 3.12 -13.59
N ASP A 434 18.83 3.62 -12.69
CA ASP A 434 19.06 4.90 -12.01
C ASP A 434 20.30 4.84 -11.08
N VAL A 435 20.59 3.67 -10.46
CA VAL A 435 21.79 3.48 -9.64
C VAL A 435 23.01 2.95 -10.40
N GLU A 436 22.90 2.76 -11.72
CA GLU A 436 23.93 2.23 -12.61
C GLU A 436 24.41 0.81 -12.26
N GLN A 437 25.36 0.31 -13.05
CA GLN A 437 25.97 -1.01 -12.87
C GLN A 437 27.21 -0.91 -11.98
N ALA A 438 27.36 -1.81 -11.01
CA ALA A 438 28.55 -1.87 -10.17
C ALA A 438 29.80 -2.30 -10.95
N ALA A 439 30.97 -2.01 -10.38
CA ALA A 439 32.27 -2.31 -11.02
C ALA A 439 32.52 -3.82 -11.23
N ASP A 440 31.85 -4.69 -10.48
CA ASP A 440 31.88 -6.14 -10.61
C ASP A 440 30.93 -6.67 -11.71
N GLY A 441 30.18 -5.79 -12.35
CA GLY A 441 29.20 -6.12 -13.37
C GLY A 441 27.81 -6.48 -12.85
N SER A 442 27.59 -6.46 -11.53
CA SER A 442 26.27 -6.69 -10.94
C SER A 442 25.35 -5.48 -11.16
N ARG A 443 24.03 -5.73 -11.24
CA ARG A 443 22.98 -4.73 -11.38
C ARG A 443 22.00 -4.89 -10.23
N ARG A 444 21.55 -3.79 -9.68
CA ARG A 444 20.55 -3.77 -8.61
C ARG A 444 19.15 -3.85 -9.24
N MET A 445 18.72 -5.08 -9.56
CA MET A 445 17.45 -5.31 -10.25
C MET A 445 16.24 -5.24 -9.31
N LEU A 446 16.45 -5.46 -8.01
CA LEU A 446 15.44 -5.45 -6.96
C LEU A 446 15.84 -4.48 -5.84
N PRO A 447 14.91 -3.71 -5.26
CA PRO A 447 15.17 -2.87 -4.09
C PRO A 447 15.20 -3.73 -2.82
N GLU A 448 15.87 -3.26 -1.76
CA GLU A 448 15.73 -3.79 -0.41
C GLU A 448 14.53 -3.13 0.30
N ALA A 449 13.81 -3.88 1.15
CA ALA A 449 12.71 -3.30 1.92
C ALA A 449 13.18 -2.13 2.80
N LEU A 450 14.42 -2.20 3.30
CA LEU A 450 15.06 -1.14 4.08
C LEU A 450 15.30 0.17 3.30
N ASP A 451 15.22 0.16 1.96
CA ASP A 451 15.33 1.38 1.16
C ASP A 451 14.25 2.39 1.54
N LEU A 452 13.04 1.92 1.83
CA LEU A 452 11.92 2.80 2.16
C LEU A 452 12.12 3.55 3.49
N PRO A 453 12.38 2.90 4.65
CA PRO A 453 12.67 3.64 5.87
C PRO A 453 13.97 4.45 5.78
N ALA A 454 14.97 4.01 5.01
CA ALA A 454 16.17 4.81 4.75
C ALA A 454 15.81 6.09 4.01
N ALA A 455 15.01 6.02 2.95
CA ALA A 455 14.52 7.17 2.19
C ALA A 455 13.67 8.13 3.04
N LEU A 456 12.91 7.60 4.00
CA LEU A 456 12.11 8.35 4.96
C LEU A 456 12.93 8.92 6.15
N GLY A 457 14.27 8.85 6.08
CA GLY A 457 15.17 9.52 7.00
C GLY A 457 15.79 8.64 8.09
N SER A 458 15.58 7.31 8.08
CA SER A 458 16.24 6.42 9.04
C SER A 458 17.72 6.23 8.72
N ASP A 459 18.59 6.76 9.58
CA ASP A 459 20.03 6.52 9.48
C ASP A 459 20.41 5.08 9.89
N THR A 460 19.61 4.45 10.75
CA THR A 460 19.79 3.03 11.13
C THR A 460 19.57 2.13 9.92
N ALA A 461 18.51 2.35 9.14
CA ALA A 461 18.23 1.57 7.93
C ALA A 461 19.35 1.78 6.88
N LEU A 462 19.78 3.02 6.66
CA LEU A 462 20.86 3.33 5.73
C LEU A 462 22.20 2.69 6.14
N ALA A 463 22.51 2.67 7.43
CA ALA A 463 23.72 2.00 7.95
C ALA A 463 23.70 0.49 7.66
N ILE A 464 22.55 -0.17 7.87
CA ILE A 464 22.37 -1.61 7.58
C ILE A 464 22.56 -1.87 6.07
N LEU A 465 21.95 -1.06 5.20
CA LEU A 465 22.11 -1.20 3.74
C LEU A 465 23.58 -1.06 3.30
N ASN A 466 24.31 -0.11 3.88
CA ASN A 466 25.75 0.05 3.61
C ASN A 466 26.55 -1.15 4.13
N GLU A 467 26.23 -1.72 5.30
CA GLU A 467 26.85 -2.94 5.82
C GLU A 467 26.57 -4.17 4.93
N GLN A 468 25.40 -4.22 4.28
CA GLN A 468 25.05 -5.23 3.28
C GLN A 468 25.76 -5.02 1.93
N GLY A 469 26.39 -3.85 1.72
CA GLY A 469 27.17 -3.53 0.54
C GLY A 469 26.36 -2.96 -0.61
N GLU A 470 25.21 -2.35 -0.33
CA GLU A 470 24.36 -1.69 -1.33
C GLU A 470 25.01 -0.39 -1.87
N ASP A 471 25.94 0.20 -1.13
CA ASP A 471 26.76 1.33 -1.52
C ASP A 471 27.75 1.03 -2.67
N LYS A 472 27.89 -0.24 -3.09
CA LYS A 472 28.71 -0.64 -4.24
C LYS A 472 28.20 -0.10 -5.60
N TYR A 473 26.92 0.24 -5.70
CA TYR A 473 26.33 0.78 -6.91
C TYR A 473 26.65 2.28 -7.02
N PRO A 474 27.22 2.76 -8.15
CA PRO A 474 27.86 4.09 -8.21
C PRO A 474 26.97 5.26 -7.82
N ASN A 475 25.70 5.25 -8.24
CA ASN A 475 24.78 6.37 -7.99
C ASN A 475 23.83 6.10 -6.79
N TYR A 476 23.94 4.96 -6.10
CA TYR A 476 23.00 4.62 -5.03
C TYR A 476 22.95 5.68 -3.91
N GLY A 477 24.11 6.15 -3.45
CA GLY A 477 24.20 7.18 -2.40
C GLY A 477 23.60 8.52 -2.83
N GLU A 478 23.89 8.97 -4.07
CA GLU A 478 23.35 10.22 -4.61
C GLU A 478 21.83 10.16 -4.82
N GLN A 479 21.32 9.03 -5.31
CA GLN A 479 19.89 8.80 -5.47
C GLN A 479 19.18 8.75 -4.10
N MET A 480 19.75 8.08 -3.12
CA MET A 480 19.20 8.04 -1.75
C MET A 480 19.13 9.45 -1.14
N GLU A 481 20.18 10.27 -1.27
CA GLU A 481 20.16 11.67 -0.81
C GLU A 481 19.08 12.48 -1.53
N THR A 482 18.92 12.28 -2.83
CA THR A 482 17.91 12.96 -3.65
C THR A 482 16.50 12.59 -3.19
N VAL A 483 16.21 11.29 -3.01
CA VAL A 483 14.90 10.81 -2.56
C VAL A 483 14.58 11.30 -1.15
N ARG A 484 15.55 11.28 -0.22
CA ARG A 484 15.41 11.85 1.12
C ARG A 484 15.01 13.33 1.06
N ALA A 485 15.73 14.13 0.26
CA ALA A 485 15.44 15.57 0.13
C ALA A 485 14.05 15.84 -0.48
N GLN A 486 13.61 15.01 -1.43
CA GLN A 486 12.27 15.08 -2.02
C GLN A 486 11.17 14.78 -0.99
N LEU A 487 11.34 13.73 -0.17
CA LEU A 487 10.38 13.34 0.85
C LEU A 487 10.34 14.34 2.03
N ASP A 488 11.49 14.89 2.43
CA ASP A 488 11.57 15.90 3.47
C ASP A 488 10.88 17.22 3.07
N SER A 489 10.98 17.58 1.79
CA SER A 489 10.34 18.78 1.23
C SER A 489 8.91 18.55 0.73
N ALA A 490 8.40 17.30 0.83
CA ALA A 490 7.08 16.96 0.36
C ALA A 490 5.99 17.77 1.10
N PRO A 491 5.04 18.38 0.37
CA PRO A 491 3.96 19.13 1.00
C PRO A 491 3.04 18.22 1.82
N ALA A 492 2.37 18.76 2.82
CA ALA A 492 1.44 18.01 3.67
C ALA A 492 0.38 17.23 2.87
N ALA A 493 -0.07 17.77 1.73
CA ALA A 493 -1.03 17.11 0.84
C ALA A 493 -0.53 15.77 0.26
N THR A 494 0.79 15.56 0.19
CA THR A 494 1.38 14.27 -0.22
C THR A 494 0.98 13.16 0.76
N TRP A 495 1.02 13.46 2.04
CA TRP A 495 0.75 12.52 3.13
C TRP A 495 -0.75 12.32 3.42
N THR A 496 -1.61 13.13 2.81
CA THR A 496 -3.07 13.02 2.88
C THR A 496 -3.71 12.76 1.53
N ALA A 497 -2.92 12.34 0.54
CA ALA A 497 -3.40 12.05 -0.81
C ALA A 497 -4.32 10.82 -0.85
N SER A 498 -4.18 9.88 0.07
CA SER A 498 -4.98 8.67 0.19
C SER A 498 -4.80 8.07 1.59
N LEU A 499 -5.62 7.06 1.92
CA LEU A 499 -5.40 6.28 3.15
C LEU A 499 -4.03 5.59 3.15
N TYR A 500 -3.56 5.11 2.00
CA TYR A 500 -2.21 4.55 1.84
C TYR A 500 -1.13 5.52 2.28
N ALA A 501 -1.16 6.75 1.76
CA ALA A 501 -0.16 7.76 2.07
C ALA A 501 -0.22 8.19 3.55
N ALA A 502 -1.43 8.31 4.11
CA ALA A 502 -1.64 8.68 5.51
C ALA A 502 -1.21 7.57 6.48
N TRP A 503 -1.41 6.31 6.10
CA TRP A 503 -0.88 5.17 6.88
C TRP A 503 0.66 5.20 6.87
N LEU A 504 1.28 5.38 5.71
CA LEU A 504 2.75 5.49 5.63
C LEU A 504 3.29 6.66 6.48
N ASP A 505 2.59 7.80 6.51
CA ASP A 505 2.93 8.94 7.38
C ASP A 505 2.76 8.59 8.88
N THR A 506 1.81 7.72 9.22
CA THR A 506 1.61 7.23 10.60
C THR A 506 2.81 6.43 11.10
N LEU A 507 3.56 5.77 10.22
CA LEU A 507 4.75 4.98 10.57
C LEU A 507 6.03 5.82 10.74
N ARG A 508 6.09 7.03 10.20
CA ARG A 508 7.32 7.86 10.19
C ARG A 508 7.88 8.19 11.59
N PRO A 509 7.09 8.41 12.66
CA PRO A 509 7.63 8.63 14.00
C PRO A 509 8.49 7.47 14.54
N LEU A 510 8.26 6.22 14.08
CA LEU A 510 9.06 5.05 14.44
C LEU A 510 10.52 5.16 13.99
N LEU A 511 10.79 5.93 12.94
CA LEU A 511 12.11 6.11 12.35
C LEU A 511 12.95 7.17 13.07
N GLN A 512 12.35 7.92 13.98
CA GLN A 512 13.03 9.01 14.69
C GLN A 512 13.84 8.48 15.88
N PRO A 513 15.11 8.88 16.03
CA PRO A 513 15.93 8.46 17.15
C PRO A 513 15.37 8.95 18.49
N LYS A 514 15.38 8.11 19.51
CA LYS A 514 14.93 8.42 20.86
C LYS A 514 16.13 8.80 21.73
N GLY A 515 16.12 10.01 22.28
CA GLY A 515 17.22 10.57 23.05
C GLY A 515 16.99 10.53 24.57
N GLU A 516 17.76 11.34 25.31
CA GLU A 516 17.66 11.50 26.76
C GLU A 516 16.21 11.85 27.17
N GLY A 517 15.75 11.28 28.27
CA GLY A 517 14.40 11.46 28.81
C GLY A 517 13.37 10.44 28.28
N TRP A 518 13.65 9.72 27.19
CA TRP A 518 12.85 8.59 26.78
C TRP A 518 13.10 7.36 27.68
N PRO A 519 12.22 6.33 27.67
CA PRO A 519 12.51 5.06 28.34
C PRO A 519 13.86 4.49 27.90
N GLN A 520 14.64 3.95 28.84
CA GLN A 520 16.04 3.56 28.58
C GLN A 520 16.19 2.51 27.45
N TYR A 521 15.25 1.57 27.36
CA TYR A 521 15.25 0.57 26.28
C TYR A 521 15.08 1.21 24.90
N MET A 522 14.32 2.31 24.79
CA MET A 522 14.11 3.02 23.52
C MET A 522 15.33 3.81 23.04
N GLN A 523 16.28 4.12 23.94
CA GLN A 523 17.51 4.85 23.60
C GLN A 523 18.60 3.97 23.00
N THR A 524 18.35 2.67 22.80
CA THR A 524 19.33 1.70 22.31
C THR A 524 19.27 1.55 20.80
N GLU A 525 20.43 1.18 20.18
CA GLU A 525 20.48 0.79 18.76
C GLU A 525 19.58 -0.43 18.46
N ALA A 526 19.50 -1.36 19.42
CA ALA A 526 18.64 -2.53 19.32
C ALA A 526 17.17 -2.13 19.19
N TRP A 527 16.71 -1.09 19.92
CA TRP A 527 15.37 -0.57 19.78
C TRP A 527 15.12 0.11 18.42
N ALA A 528 16.08 0.89 17.93
CA ALA A 528 15.98 1.48 16.59
C ALA A 528 15.81 0.40 15.51
N LYS A 529 16.53 -0.72 15.62
CA LYS A 529 16.36 -1.88 14.73
C LYS A 529 14.99 -2.57 14.92
N ARG A 530 14.50 -2.71 16.15
CA ARG A 530 13.14 -3.22 16.42
C ARG A 530 12.08 -2.31 15.83
N SER A 531 12.22 -0.99 15.93
CA SER A 531 11.30 -0.04 15.33
C SER A 531 11.29 -0.11 13.80
N LEU A 532 12.41 -0.48 13.16
CA LEU A 532 12.42 -0.81 11.73
C LEU A 532 11.57 -2.05 11.42
N ALA A 533 11.59 -3.09 12.27
CA ALA A 533 10.73 -4.25 12.08
C ALA A 533 9.25 -3.90 12.22
N SER A 534 8.88 -3.04 13.17
CA SER A 534 7.52 -2.51 13.34
C SER A 534 7.06 -1.71 12.12
N PHE A 535 7.93 -0.81 11.62
CA PHE A 535 7.68 -0.05 10.39
C PHE A 535 7.47 -0.97 9.19
N LEU A 536 8.39 -1.91 8.96
CA LEU A 536 8.38 -2.82 7.82
C LEU A 536 7.23 -3.84 7.90
N GLY A 537 6.87 -4.30 9.10
CA GLY A 537 5.75 -5.20 9.33
C GLY A 537 4.42 -4.53 8.97
N SER A 538 4.15 -3.36 9.50
CA SER A 538 2.93 -2.61 9.19
C SER A 538 2.90 -2.12 7.73
N TRP A 539 4.06 -1.75 7.15
CA TRP A 539 4.14 -1.44 5.73
C TRP A 539 3.91 -2.68 4.85
N ALA A 540 4.36 -3.88 5.29
CA ALA A 540 4.05 -5.12 4.57
C ALA A 540 2.55 -5.41 4.57
N GLU A 541 1.84 -5.15 5.68
CA GLU A 541 0.37 -5.18 5.74
C GLU A 541 -0.25 -4.21 4.74
N LEU A 542 0.21 -2.96 4.72
CA LEU A 542 -0.27 -1.95 3.78
C LEU A 542 -0.03 -2.37 2.31
N LYS A 543 1.11 -2.96 1.99
CA LYS A 543 1.41 -3.53 0.64
C LYS A 543 0.51 -4.71 0.33
N HIS A 544 0.31 -5.58 1.29
CA HIS A 544 -0.57 -6.72 1.17
C HIS A 544 -2.00 -6.28 0.90
N ASP A 545 -2.56 -5.35 1.65
CA ASP A 545 -3.94 -4.87 1.51
C ASP A 545 -4.19 -4.17 0.18
N THR A 546 -3.18 -3.57 -0.36
CA THR A 546 -3.25 -2.90 -1.66
C THR A 546 -2.79 -3.79 -2.82
N ALA A 547 -2.29 -5.00 -2.53
CA ALA A 547 -1.94 -6.04 -3.51
C ALA A 547 -2.96 -7.15 -3.65
N LEU A 548 -3.97 -7.18 -2.78
CA LEU A 548 -5.19 -7.97 -2.82
C LEU A 548 -5.22 -9.28 -1.98
N TYR A 549 -5.25 -9.33 -0.70
CA TYR A 549 -5.88 -10.00 0.44
C TYR A 549 -6.07 -11.52 0.58
N ALA A 550 -5.91 -12.08 1.78
CA ALA A 550 -6.40 -13.39 2.18
C ALA A 550 -6.87 -13.46 3.65
N LYS A 551 -7.50 -14.51 4.04
CA LYS A 551 -8.33 -14.83 5.20
C LYS A 551 -7.74 -15.97 6.04
N GLN A 552 -7.91 -16.21 7.30
CA GLN A 552 -8.87 -16.63 8.35
C GLN A 552 -8.19 -17.37 9.55
N VAL A 553 -8.62 -17.70 10.73
CA VAL A 553 -9.56 -17.92 11.81
C VAL A 553 -9.06 -18.79 13.00
N TYR A 554 -9.31 -18.60 14.29
CA TYR A 554 -10.02 -19.04 15.51
C TYR A 554 -9.34 -19.79 16.69
N GLY A 555 -9.77 -19.53 17.95
CA GLY A 555 -9.86 -20.49 19.05
C GLY A 555 -9.76 -20.03 20.49
N GLU A 556 -10.81 -20.17 21.28
CA GLU A 556 -10.90 -19.85 22.72
C GLU A 556 -10.36 -20.94 23.64
N MET A 557 -9.79 -20.56 24.81
CA MET A 557 -9.75 -21.41 26.00
C MET A 557 -9.76 -20.59 27.30
N GLY A 558 -10.59 -20.99 28.28
CA GLY A 558 -10.70 -20.36 29.59
C GLY A 558 -9.91 -21.09 30.67
N GLY A 559 -9.43 -20.37 31.68
CA GLY A 559 -8.77 -20.86 32.87
C GLY A 559 -9.29 -20.16 34.17
N GLY A 560 -9.22 -20.81 35.29
CA GLY A 560 -9.80 -20.39 36.57
C GLY A 560 -8.86 -19.48 37.39
N PRO A 561 -9.32 -18.89 38.49
CA PRO A 561 -8.69 -17.78 39.22
C PRO A 561 -7.45 -18.19 40.00
N ILE A 562 -6.43 -17.34 39.93
CA ILE A 562 -5.22 -17.34 40.75
C ILE A 562 -5.20 -16.01 41.54
N ASP A 563 -4.55 -15.95 42.67
CA ASP A 563 -4.44 -14.74 43.49
C ASP A 563 -3.68 -13.64 42.75
N ALA A 564 -4.24 -12.41 42.77
CA ALA A 564 -3.75 -11.30 41.97
C ALA A 564 -2.40 -10.78 42.46
N GLU A 565 -1.38 -10.90 41.63
CA GLU A 565 -0.12 -10.14 41.70
C GLU A 565 -0.33 -8.73 41.10
N ASP A 566 0.61 -7.79 41.30
CA ASP A 566 0.56 -6.45 40.69
C ASP A 566 0.88 -6.55 39.19
N ASP A 567 -0.15 -6.61 38.35
CA ASP A 567 -0.10 -6.78 36.90
C ASP A 567 -0.28 -5.46 36.15
N ARG A 568 -0.07 -4.30 36.81
CA ARG A 568 -0.08 -2.99 36.10
C ARG A 568 0.96 -2.98 35.02
N GLY A 569 0.51 -2.77 33.77
CA GLY A 569 1.32 -2.80 32.56
C GLY A 569 1.81 -1.43 32.13
N TYR A 570 2.28 -1.33 30.88
CA TYR A 570 2.89 -0.15 30.26
C TYR A 570 2.47 -0.02 28.81
N VAL A 571 2.36 1.21 28.29
CA VAL A 571 2.11 1.49 26.85
C VAL A 571 3.42 1.88 26.20
N GLU A 572 3.71 1.38 25.01
CA GLU A 572 4.87 1.81 24.22
C GLU A 572 4.84 3.33 24.06
N ALA A 573 5.93 4.01 24.42
CA ALA A 573 5.94 5.46 24.53
C ALA A 573 6.06 6.15 23.14
N GLU A 574 5.08 5.88 22.25
CA GLU A 574 4.97 6.43 20.90
C GLU A 574 3.65 7.21 20.69
N PRO A 575 3.39 8.30 21.46
CA PRO A 575 2.12 9.01 21.36
C PRO A 575 1.83 9.56 19.97
N ALA A 576 2.86 9.89 19.19
CA ALA A 576 2.71 10.37 17.81
C ALA A 576 2.11 9.29 16.89
N VAL A 577 2.50 8.03 17.05
CA VAL A 577 1.94 6.91 16.25
C VAL A 577 0.47 6.70 16.61
N PHE A 578 0.14 6.57 17.90
CA PHE A 578 -1.25 6.41 18.36
C PHE A 578 -2.13 7.59 17.94
N GLY A 579 -1.63 8.84 18.06
CA GLY A 579 -2.38 10.04 17.67
C GLY A 579 -2.64 10.11 16.17
N LYS A 580 -1.64 9.78 15.34
CA LYS A 580 -1.80 9.71 13.89
C LYS A 580 -2.75 8.56 13.48
N LEU A 581 -2.68 7.42 14.15
CA LEU A 581 -3.58 6.29 13.90
C LEU A 581 -5.03 6.63 14.26
N ALA A 582 -5.26 7.34 15.36
CA ALA A 582 -6.57 7.87 15.70
C ALA A 582 -7.10 8.83 14.61
N ALA A 583 -6.27 9.78 14.16
CA ALA A 583 -6.63 10.69 13.08
C ALA A 583 -6.94 9.95 11.76
N LEU A 584 -6.20 8.88 11.46
CA LEU A 584 -6.42 8.03 10.30
C LEU A 584 -7.77 7.27 10.38
N CYS A 585 -8.14 6.75 11.55
CA CYS A 585 -9.47 6.14 11.77
C CYS A 585 -10.60 7.14 11.51
N GLN A 586 -10.45 8.38 11.98
CA GLN A 586 -11.43 9.44 11.72
C GLN A 586 -11.54 9.75 10.22
N ALA A 587 -10.39 9.91 9.54
CA ALA A 587 -10.35 10.20 8.10
C ALA A 587 -10.95 9.07 7.27
N THR A 588 -10.74 7.81 7.67
CA THR A 588 -11.36 6.64 7.05
C THR A 588 -12.89 6.71 7.13
N ALA A 589 -13.43 7.01 8.32
CA ALA A 589 -14.87 7.14 8.50
C ALA A 589 -15.46 8.32 7.70
N GLU A 590 -14.84 9.51 7.78
CA GLU A 590 -15.30 10.71 7.08
C GLU A 590 -15.26 10.53 5.55
N GLY A 591 -14.22 9.90 5.02
CA GLY A 591 -14.08 9.67 3.58
C GLY A 591 -15.07 8.63 3.06
N LEU A 592 -15.28 7.53 3.77
CA LEU A 592 -16.29 6.52 3.40
C LEU A 592 -17.71 7.08 3.48
N ASP A 593 -18.03 7.92 4.48
CA ASP A 593 -19.31 8.60 4.58
C ASP A 593 -19.52 9.55 3.38
N ALA A 594 -18.53 10.34 3.02
CA ALA A 594 -18.57 11.22 1.86
C ALA A 594 -18.77 10.47 0.53
N LEU A 595 -18.22 9.24 0.43
CA LEU A 595 -18.41 8.34 -0.71
C LEU A 595 -19.74 7.56 -0.64
N GLY A 596 -20.50 7.66 0.46
CA GLY A 596 -21.75 6.92 0.69
C GLY A 596 -21.52 5.41 0.88
N LEU A 597 -20.37 5.02 1.41
CA LEU A 597 -19.93 3.63 1.63
C LEU A 597 -19.89 3.23 3.11
N LEU A 598 -20.05 4.18 4.04
CA LEU A 598 -19.96 3.93 5.47
C LEU A 598 -21.29 3.39 6.01
N SER A 599 -21.27 2.18 6.60
CA SER A 599 -22.40 1.67 7.36
C SER A 599 -22.44 2.24 8.78
N GLU A 600 -23.60 2.16 9.48
CA GLU A 600 -23.72 2.58 10.89
C GLU A 600 -22.81 1.74 11.81
N ALA A 601 -22.67 0.43 11.55
CA ALA A 601 -21.80 -0.46 12.30
C ALA A 601 -20.32 -0.12 12.08
N ASP A 602 -19.92 0.20 10.85
CA ASP A 602 -18.52 0.59 10.55
C ASP A 602 -18.17 1.94 11.16
N ALA A 603 -19.12 2.89 11.18
CA ALA A 603 -18.96 4.17 11.87
C ALA A 603 -18.75 3.99 13.37
N GLU A 604 -19.49 3.06 14.01
CA GLU A 604 -19.32 2.74 15.43
C GLU A 604 -17.95 2.11 15.69
N ASN A 605 -17.53 1.14 14.89
CA ASN A 605 -16.26 0.43 15.09
C ASN A 605 -15.06 1.33 14.82
N LEU A 606 -15.06 2.15 13.75
CA LEU A 606 -14.01 3.16 13.52
C LEU A 606 -13.95 4.18 14.67
N GLY A 607 -15.11 4.59 15.21
CA GLY A 607 -15.18 5.45 16.40
C GLY A 607 -14.61 4.80 17.67
N ARG A 608 -14.77 3.48 17.84
CA ARG A 608 -14.14 2.72 18.93
C ARG A 608 -12.63 2.65 18.75
N LEU A 609 -12.15 2.36 17.56
CA LEU A 609 -10.72 2.28 17.26
C LEU A 609 -10.04 3.66 17.41
N TYR A 610 -10.71 4.73 16.98
CA TYR A 610 -10.29 6.10 17.24
C TYR A 610 -10.11 6.34 18.74
N THR A 611 -11.14 6.02 19.55
CA THR A 611 -11.15 6.26 21.01
C THR A 611 -10.07 5.45 21.71
N LEU A 612 -9.86 4.20 21.30
CA LEU A 612 -8.80 3.34 21.84
C LEU A 612 -7.43 3.97 21.63
N ASN A 613 -7.12 4.39 20.40
CA ASN A 613 -5.83 5.01 20.08
C ASN A 613 -5.66 6.40 20.76
N GLU A 614 -6.72 7.20 20.90
CA GLU A 614 -6.69 8.46 21.66
C GLU A 614 -6.35 8.21 23.14
N GLN A 615 -6.88 7.15 23.73
CA GLN A 615 -6.57 6.75 25.10
C GLN A 615 -5.13 6.26 25.26
N LEU A 616 -4.65 5.41 24.35
CA LEU A 616 -3.26 4.93 24.35
C LEU A 616 -2.27 6.07 24.16
N MET A 617 -2.55 7.00 23.26
CA MET A 617 -1.78 8.24 23.11
C MET A 617 -1.68 9.03 24.40
N THR A 618 -2.83 9.22 25.09
CA THR A 618 -2.88 9.95 26.36
C THR A 618 -2.06 9.27 27.45
N ILE A 619 -2.10 7.93 27.55
CA ILE A 619 -1.31 7.15 28.51
C ILE A 619 0.18 7.28 28.18
N ALA A 620 0.57 7.07 26.91
CA ALA A 620 1.96 7.20 26.46
C ALA A 620 2.54 8.61 26.74
N GLU A 621 1.74 9.66 26.57
CA GLU A 621 2.16 11.03 26.95
C GLU A 621 2.37 11.20 28.47
N LYS A 622 1.51 10.61 29.32
CA LYS A 622 1.70 10.62 30.78
C LYS A 622 2.97 9.89 31.17
N GLU A 623 3.19 8.70 30.63
CA GLU A 623 4.39 7.91 30.89
C GLU A 623 5.66 8.67 30.49
N LEU A 624 5.66 9.34 29.33
CA LEU A 624 6.77 10.21 28.91
C LEU A 624 7.01 11.42 29.82
N ARG A 625 5.97 11.90 30.53
CA ARG A 625 6.11 12.96 31.55
C ARG A 625 6.52 12.43 32.93
N GLY A 626 6.68 11.11 33.08
CA GLY A 626 6.89 10.44 34.37
C GLY A 626 5.66 10.49 35.27
N GLU A 627 4.46 10.63 34.71
CA GLU A 627 3.17 10.62 35.39
C GLU A 627 2.59 9.21 35.39
N LEU A 628 1.99 8.79 36.49
CA LEU A 628 1.36 7.48 36.60
C LEU A 628 -0.01 7.49 35.89
N PRO A 629 -0.34 6.45 35.10
CA PRO A 629 -1.69 6.22 34.63
C PRO A 629 -2.69 6.08 35.80
N THR A 630 -3.96 6.42 35.57
CA THR A 630 -5.04 6.22 36.55
C THR A 630 -5.45 4.74 36.67
N ASP A 631 -6.22 4.39 37.68
CA ASP A 631 -6.72 3.01 37.83
C ASP A 631 -7.57 2.56 36.64
N GLU A 632 -8.34 3.48 36.01
CA GLU A 632 -9.14 3.21 34.84
C GLU A 632 -8.24 2.99 33.58
N GLU A 633 -7.11 3.71 33.47
CA GLU A 633 -6.13 3.53 32.41
C GLU A 633 -5.35 2.23 32.59
N PHE A 634 -5.01 1.85 33.82
CA PHE A 634 -4.43 0.53 34.09
C PHE A 634 -5.41 -0.61 33.76
N GLU A 635 -6.72 -0.43 34.01
CA GLU A 635 -7.72 -1.42 33.61
C GLU A 635 -7.87 -1.49 32.09
N LEU A 636 -7.72 -0.39 31.35
CA LEU A 636 -7.63 -0.40 29.89
C LEU A 636 -6.44 -1.23 29.43
N ILE A 637 -5.23 -1.00 30.00
CA ILE A 637 -4.02 -1.77 29.67
C ILE A 637 -4.23 -3.25 29.97
N ARG A 638 -4.84 -3.61 31.10
CA ARG A 638 -5.13 -5.00 31.46
C ARG A 638 -6.12 -5.67 30.51
N SER A 639 -7.17 -4.97 30.10
CA SER A 639 -8.26 -5.50 29.26
C SER A 639 -8.04 -5.29 27.76
N TYR A 640 -6.86 -4.83 27.35
CA TYR A 640 -6.55 -4.45 25.98
C TYR A 640 -6.76 -5.59 24.99
N GLY A 641 -6.37 -6.84 25.34
CA GLY A 641 -6.57 -8.01 24.49
C GLY A 641 -8.03 -8.19 24.04
N GLY A 642 -8.99 -8.02 24.95
CA GLY A 642 -10.42 -8.10 24.62
C GLY A 642 -10.92 -6.97 23.71
N GLN A 643 -10.24 -5.80 23.67
CA GLN A 643 -10.55 -4.77 22.68
C GLN A 643 -10.08 -5.20 21.29
N LEU A 644 -8.88 -5.76 21.16
CA LEU A 644 -8.35 -6.26 19.90
C LEU A 644 -9.15 -7.46 19.38
N GLU A 645 -9.52 -8.40 20.27
CA GLU A 645 -10.36 -9.57 19.94
C GLU A 645 -11.71 -9.15 19.38
N HIS A 646 -12.30 -8.06 19.92
CA HIS A 646 -13.54 -7.51 19.37
C HIS A 646 -13.36 -7.10 17.91
N PHE A 647 -12.29 -6.36 17.54
CA PHE A 647 -12.06 -5.94 16.16
C PHE A 647 -11.79 -7.15 15.26
N TRP A 648 -10.99 -8.09 15.71
CA TRP A 648 -10.75 -9.35 15.00
C TRP A 648 -12.07 -10.10 14.73
N THR A 649 -12.96 -10.21 15.74
CA THR A 649 -14.28 -10.83 15.58
C THR A 649 -15.16 -10.11 14.57
N GLN A 650 -15.09 -8.79 14.47
CA GLN A 650 -15.89 -8.01 13.55
C GLN A 650 -15.37 -8.05 12.09
N THR A 651 -14.09 -8.31 11.90
CA THR A 651 -13.42 -8.17 10.59
C THR A 651 -13.03 -9.51 9.96
N VAL A 652 -12.64 -10.46 10.79
CA VAL A 652 -12.03 -11.73 10.36
C VAL A 652 -12.98 -12.92 10.59
N GLN A 653 -13.70 -12.98 11.71
CA GLN A 653 -14.57 -14.08 12.01
C GLN A 653 -15.71 -14.21 10.98
N ASP A 654 -15.90 -15.43 10.43
CA ASP A 654 -16.91 -15.72 9.42
C ASP A 654 -17.52 -17.12 9.66
N GLU A 655 -18.74 -17.14 10.22
CA GLU A 655 -19.43 -18.40 10.53
C GLU A 655 -19.81 -19.20 9.29
N GLU A 656 -20.08 -18.53 8.14
CA GLU A 656 -20.46 -19.20 6.89
C GLU A 656 -19.26 -19.90 6.25
N ALA A 657 -18.08 -19.28 6.35
CA ALA A 657 -16.83 -19.88 5.91
C ALA A 657 -16.23 -20.86 6.93
N GLY A 658 -16.85 -21.01 8.09
CA GLY A 658 -16.38 -21.92 9.14
C GLY A 658 -15.16 -21.43 9.90
N ILE A 659 -15.06 -20.13 10.04
CA ILE A 659 -13.95 -19.38 10.53
C ILE A 659 -14.15 -18.97 11.99
N TYR A 660 -13.37 -19.56 12.90
CA TYR A 660 -13.55 -19.45 14.33
C TYR A 660 -12.24 -19.32 15.18
N THR A 661 -10.98 -19.52 14.65
CA THR A 661 -9.69 -19.44 15.41
C THR A 661 -8.53 -18.72 14.70
N PRO A 662 -7.64 -17.96 15.41
CA PRO A 662 -6.43 -17.39 14.82
C PRO A 662 -5.52 -18.38 14.08
N GLN A 663 -5.49 -19.66 14.49
CA GLN A 663 -4.70 -20.70 13.82
C GLN A 663 -5.20 -21.04 12.42
N GLN A 664 -6.46 -20.78 12.15
CA GLN A 664 -7.03 -20.99 10.81
C GLN A 664 -6.76 -19.76 9.92
N MET A 665 -6.41 -18.62 10.53
CA MET A 665 -6.17 -17.33 9.92
C MET A 665 -5.11 -16.57 10.70
N PRO A 666 -3.86 -17.00 10.62
CA PRO A 666 -2.76 -16.28 11.25
C PRO A 666 -2.65 -14.84 10.72
N ALA A 667 -2.24 -13.91 11.58
CA ALA A 667 -1.93 -12.54 11.22
C ALA A 667 -0.73 -12.41 10.26
N ALA A 668 0.04 -13.49 10.12
CA ALA A 668 1.17 -13.55 9.20
C ALA A 668 0.72 -13.45 7.74
N LEU A 669 1.40 -12.63 6.95
CA LEU A 669 1.09 -12.39 5.54
C LEU A 669 2.35 -12.23 4.70
N VAL A 670 2.20 -12.28 3.36
CA VAL A 670 3.29 -12.07 2.41
C VAL A 670 2.88 -11.11 1.29
N ALA A 671 3.76 -10.19 0.92
CA ALA A 671 3.49 -9.19 -0.12
C ALA A 671 4.66 -9.05 -1.10
N ASP A 672 4.33 -8.83 -2.38
CA ASP A 672 5.32 -8.50 -3.42
C ASP A 672 5.77 -7.05 -3.27
N ILE A 673 7.08 -6.78 -3.36
CA ILE A 673 7.60 -5.42 -3.39
C ILE A 673 8.21 -5.03 -4.73
N ALA A 674 8.80 -5.97 -5.46
CA ALA A 674 9.35 -5.72 -6.81
C ALA A 674 9.52 -7.01 -7.61
N THR A 675 9.47 -6.89 -8.94
CA THR A 675 9.70 -8.00 -9.87
C THR A 675 10.89 -7.68 -10.77
N ASP A 676 11.89 -8.56 -10.79
CA ASP A 676 12.96 -8.57 -11.80
C ASP A 676 12.42 -9.24 -13.07
N PRO A 677 12.47 -8.57 -14.23
CA PRO A 677 12.06 -9.16 -15.50
C PRO A 677 12.78 -10.46 -15.90
N ASN A 678 13.89 -10.78 -15.24
CA ASN A 678 14.60 -12.05 -15.43
C ASN A 678 13.95 -13.24 -14.67
N GLY A 679 12.82 -13.05 -14.02
CA GLY A 679 12.01 -14.12 -13.46
C GLY A 679 12.11 -14.28 -11.94
N THR A 680 12.49 -13.25 -11.21
CA THR A 680 12.51 -13.24 -9.74
C THR A 680 11.56 -12.19 -9.20
N VAL A 681 10.83 -12.49 -8.12
CA VAL A 681 10.09 -11.51 -7.34
C VAL A 681 10.63 -11.44 -5.93
N ARG A 682 10.80 -10.23 -5.41
CA ARG A 682 11.11 -9.99 -4.01
C ARG A 682 9.83 -9.83 -3.24
N GLN A 683 9.68 -10.65 -2.20
CA GLN A 683 8.55 -10.65 -1.29
C GLN A 683 9.00 -10.29 0.12
N VAL A 684 8.14 -9.61 0.86
CA VAL A 684 8.28 -9.41 2.30
C VAL A 684 7.21 -10.19 3.02
N GLY A 685 7.57 -10.80 4.14
CA GLY A 685 6.64 -11.56 4.97
C GLY A 685 6.62 -11.06 6.40
N THR A 686 5.49 -11.24 7.08
CA THR A 686 5.33 -10.95 8.50
C THR A 686 5.05 -12.21 9.30
N GLY A 687 5.19 -12.10 10.61
CA GLY A 687 4.77 -13.08 11.60
C GLY A 687 4.49 -12.37 12.91
N VAL A 688 4.12 -13.13 13.95
CA VAL A 688 3.84 -12.59 15.29
C VAL A 688 4.86 -13.10 16.28
N GLY A 689 5.63 -12.20 16.88
CA GLY A 689 6.57 -12.42 17.95
C GLY A 689 6.07 -11.91 19.30
N THR A 690 6.70 -12.32 20.37
CA THR A 690 6.48 -11.78 21.71
C THR A 690 7.64 -10.89 22.12
N ILE A 691 7.36 -9.65 22.50
CA ILE A 691 8.32 -8.76 23.17
C ILE A 691 8.21 -8.87 24.68
N TYR A 692 9.33 -8.86 25.36
CA TYR A 692 9.49 -8.76 26.81
C TYR A 692 10.26 -7.48 27.10
N VAL A 693 9.74 -6.61 27.98
CA VAL A 693 10.33 -5.30 28.27
C VAL A 693 10.43 -5.10 29.78
N LEU A 694 11.58 -4.63 30.25
CA LEU A 694 11.76 -4.19 31.63
C LEU A 694 11.26 -2.75 31.76
N VAL A 695 10.21 -2.57 32.54
CA VAL A 695 9.57 -1.27 32.80
C VAL A 695 9.50 -0.98 34.29
N GLU A 696 9.55 0.30 34.66
CA GLU A 696 9.32 0.75 36.04
C GLU A 696 7.93 1.38 36.14
N VAL A 697 7.11 0.89 37.04
CA VAL A 697 5.77 1.43 37.34
C VAL A 697 5.65 1.60 38.84
N ASP A 698 5.42 2.83 39.28
CA ASP A 698 5.24 3.20 40.68
C ASP A 698 6.36 2.70 41.63
N GLY A 699 7.63 2.91 41.20
CA GLY A 699 8.83 2.53 41.93
C GLY A 699 9.17 1.04 41.91
N SER A 700 8.45 0.21 41.16
CA SER A 700 8.69 -1.23 41.01
C SER A 700 9.06 -1.60 39.60
N ILE A 701 10.19 -2.29 39.44
CA ILE A 701 10.62 -2.82 38.12
C ILE A 701 9.90 -4.15 37.91
N ARG A 702 9.39 -4.34 36.68
CA ARG A 702 8.68 -5.54 36.24
C ARG A 702 8.99 -5.91 34.82
N LEU A 703 8.82 -7.19 34.52
CA LEU A 703 8.85 -7.69 33.14
C LEU A 703 7.44 -7.65 32.57
N ALA A 704 7.21 -6.78 31.61
CA ALA A 704 5.96 -6.71 30.85
C ALA A 704 6.12 -7.41 29.50
N SER A 705 5.03 -7.90 28.91
CA SER A 705 5.08 -8.55 27.60
C SER A 705 3.92 -8.13 26.69
N GLY A 706 4.20 -8.13 25.39
CA GLY A 706 3.26 -7.79 24.33
C GLY A 706 3.59 -8.51 23.03
N THR A 707 2.90 -8.17 21.96
CA THR A 707 3.11 -8.73 20.63
C THR A 707 3.77 -7.74 19.69
N VAL A 708 4.60 -8.23 18.77
CA VAL A 708 5.31 -7.44 17.77
C VAL A 708 5.32 -8.16 16.43
N PHE A 709 5.57 -7.43 15.36
CA PHE A 709 5.85 -8.03 14.06
C PHE A 709 7.19 -8.79 14.07
N ASP A 710 7.17 -10.00 13.53
CA ASP A 710 8.34 -10.60 12.90
C ASP A 710 8.42 -10.12 11.45
N PHE A 711 9.62 -9.90 10.93
CA PHE A 711 9.82 -9.43 9.56
C PHE A 711 10.76 -10.35 8.80
N TYR A 712 10.41 -10.62 7.53
CA TYR A 712 11.15 -11.47 6.60
C TYR A 712 11.23 -10.81 5.23
N GLN A 713 12.29 -11.14 4.47
CA GLN A 713 12.43 -10.76 3.08
C GLN A 713 13.00 -11.93 2.30
N LEU A 714 12.40 -12.24 1.14
CA LEU A 714 12.71 -13.44 0.36
C LEU A 714 12.68 -13.12 -1.13
N ASP A 715 13.53 -13.82 -1.89
CA ASP A 715 13.50 -13.83 -3.34
C ASP A 715 12.99 -15.18 -3.82
N VAL A 716 11.91 -15.18 -4.62
CA VAL A 716 11.30 -16.39 -5.17
C VAL A 716 11.16 -16.27 -6.69
N PRO A 717 11.08 -17.40 -7.45
CA PRO A 717 10.73 -17.35 -8.86
C PRO A 717 9.39 -16.66 -9.09
N SER A 718 9.26 -15.82 -10.12
CA SER A 718 8.03 -15.07 -10.38
C SER A 718 6.82 -15.97 -10.69
N SER A 719 7.06 -17.20 -11.17
CA SER A 719 6.04 -18.24 -11.35
C SER A 719 5.64 -18.97 -10.05
N GLU A 720 6.36 -18.73 -8.96
CA GLU A 720 6.15 -19.36 -7.64
C GLU A 720 5.90 -18.28 -6.57
N ARG A 721 5.20 -17.21 -6.95
CA ARG A 721 4.74 -16.17 -6.00
C ARG A 721 3.94 -16.84 -4.90
N MET A 722 4.36 -16.61 -3.66
CA MET A 722 3.67 -17.18 -2.50
C MET A 722 2.34 -16.47 -2.26
N THR A 723 1.35 -17.26 -1.90
CA THR A 723 0.13 -16.81 -1.23
C THR A 723 0.34 -16.83 0.29
N ASP A 724 -0.58 -16.26 1.06
CA ASP A 724 -0.48 -16.34 2.52
C ASP A 724 -0.60 -17.79 3.01
N GLN A 725 -1.35 -18.66 2.34
CA GLN A 725 -1.41 -20.07 2.65
C GLN A 725 -0.04 -20.75 2.48
N ASP A 726 0.69 -20.43 1.41
CA ASP A 726 2.06 -20.91 1.20
C ASP A 726 3.00 -20.39 2.29
N TRP A 727 2.84 -19.11 2.65
CA TRP A 727 3.60 -18.47 3.71
C TRP A 727 3.32 -19.10 5.08
N TRP A 728 2.07 -19.34 5.45
CA TRP A 728 1.72 -20.05 6.70
C TRP A 728 2.26 -21.46 6.75
N ALA A 729 2.20 -22.19 5.62
CA ALA A 729 2.78 -23.52 5.51
C ALA A 729 4.30 -23.49 5.74
N LEU A 730 4.99 -22.48 5.23
CA LEU A 730 6.42 -22.28 5.38
C LEU A 730 6.78 -21.93 6.84
N LEU A 731 6.04 -21.04 7.49
CA LEU A 731 6.27 -20.62 8.88
C LEU A 731 6.04 -21.72 9.91
N SER A 732 5.07 -22.61 9.67
CA SER A 732 4.63 -23.67 10.60
C SER A 732 5.14 -25.06 10.23
N GLY A 733 5.75 -25.23 9.05
CA GLY A 733 6.13 -26.51 8.50
C GLY A 733 7.40 -27.10 9.12
N TYR A 734 7.61 -28.40 8.89
CA TYR A 734 8.81 -29.14 9.23
C TYR A 734 9.20 -30.10 8.11
N GLU A 735 10.46 -30.12 7.75
CA GLU A 735 11.02 -31.07 6.78
C GLU A 735 11.97 -32.04 7.45
N GLN A 736 12.00 -33.30 6.97
CA GLN A 736 12.95 -34.27 7.47
C GLN A 736 14.28 -34.12 6.74
N GLY A 737 15.32 -33.69 7.47
CA GLY A 737 16.67 -33.55 6.95
C GLY A 737 17.35 -34.90 6.65
N GLU A 738 18.49 -34.84 5.97
CA GLU A 738 19.33 -36.04 5.66
C GLU A 738 19.84 -36.76 6.94
N ASP A 739 19.87 -36.07 8.06
CA ASP A 739 20.21 -36.60 9.39
C ASP A 739 19.06 -37.38 10.03
N GLY A 740 17.87 -37.39 9.40
CA GLY A 740 16.64 -38.01 9.90
C GLY A 740 15.92 -37.21 10.98
N GLN A 741 16.37 -36.01 11.33
CA GLN A 741 15.69 -35.08 12.23
C GLN A 741 14.70 -34.22 11.47
N TYR A 742 13.71 -33.67 12.16
CA TYR A 742 12.78 -32.68 11.62
C TYR A 742 13.33 -31.28 11.91
N HIS A 743 13.49 -30.50 10.85
CA HIS A 743 13.91 -29.09 10.90
C HIS A 743 12.72 -28.20 10.50
N SER A 744 12.59 -27.06 11.15
CA SER A 744 11.56 -26.07 10.76
C SER A 744 11.84 -25.57 9.34
N THR A 745 10.77 -25.38 8.57
CA THR A 745 10.81 -24.73 7.24
C THR A 745 10.76 -23.21 7.33
N ARG A 746 10.54 -22.65 8.53
CA ARG A 746 10.54 -21.19 8.77
C ARG A 746 11.86 -20.58 8.29
N PRO A 747 11.83 -19.57 7.41
CA PRO A 747 13.03 -18.89 6.94
C PRO A 747 13.69 -18.10 8.07
N ASP A 748 14.98 -17.84 7.93
CA ASP A 748 15.70 -16.95 8.83
C ASP A 748 15.20 -15.50 8.65
N GLN A 749 15.11 -14.78 9.75
CA GLN A 749 14.90 -13.33 9.71
C GLN A 749 16.17 -12.61 9.22
N PRO A 750 16.08 -11.37 8.71
CA PRO A 750 17.28 -10.60 8.35
C PRO A 750 18.26 -10.47 9.52
N ALA A 751 19.55 -10.66 9.29
CA ALA A 751 20.57 -10.71 10.34
C ALA A 751 20.63 -9.49 11.28
N TRP A 752 20.15 -8.32 10.84
CA TRP A 752 20.08 -7.13 11.69
C TRP A 752 19.08 -7.27 12.86
N THR A 753 18.14 -8.22 12.79
CA THR A 753 17.18 -8.54 13.88
C THR A 753 17.85 -9.27 15.03
N ASP A 754 18.99 -9.93 14.80
CA ASP A 754 19.77 -10.62 15.83
C ASP A 754 20.17 -9.70 17.00
N ALA A 755 20.20 -8.39 16.78
CA ALA A 755 20.50 -7.41 17.81
C ALA A 755 19.53 -7.46 19.00
N TYR A 756 18.27 -7.87 18.77
CA TYR A 756 17.22 -7.84 19.78
C TYR A 756 16.40 -9.13 19.89
N THR A 757 16.55 -10.07 18.97
CA THR A 757 15.83 -11.36 19.00
C THR A 757 16.58 -12.42 19.81
N GLY A 758 15.86 -13.39 20.35
CA GLY A 758 16.44 -14.54 21.05
C GLY A 758 15.44 -15.66 21.27
N ALA A 759 15.94 -16.85 21.64
CA ALA A 759 15.11 -18.01 21.94
C ALA A 759 14.99 -18.20 23.47
N LEU A 760 13.84 -18.65 23.93
CA LEU A 760 13.61 -18.96 25.34
C LEU A 760 13.76 -20.46 25.67
N TYR A 761 13.86 -21.31 24.65
CA TYR A 761 13.97 -22.77 24.79
C TYR A 761 15.00 -23.36 23.85
#